data_d7e5e98451bd76ce2436b24096f507be
#
_entry.id   d7e5e98451bd76ce2436b24096f507be
#
_cell.length_a   1.000
_cell.length_b   1.000
_cell.length_c   1.000
_cell.angle_alpha   90.00
_cell.angle_beta   90.00
_cell.angle_gamma   90.00
#
_symmetry.space_group_name_H-M   'P 1'
#
loop_
_entity.id
_entity.type
_entity.pdbx_description
1 polymer ?
#
loop_
_entity_poly.entity_id
_entity_poly.type
_entity_poly.pdbx_seq_one_letter_code
_entity_poly.pdbx_strand_id
1 'polypeptide(L)'
;MRKFITLTLAALCLALQPLSAQKKEGNDNFKYHKAVEILDEGGDPAEARKLASENIRENPGHIDSYLLIAGIDRGEKDFASALRIVDQAMKYNNRKSGFAESHLLWWKGIIYAEIGDTRKAVETMQQVVRMAKKEKSEHLSAMMENLAQFHYELKEYDASDKVYYDLKKLDESSLLPDIGLARNLIEREKYDEALAILDECARYDRDYAEIYRFKMKAYEGKKEYKKMIDSMITLYEKSEDVDYISIDCFRKDRKYSVAVIKEKIASEKNGDLWRAVLATFYKECHMYAEAVPLYTDLMEEYGLDEDLLEERAYCYDEMGMTELALADINKAMELTDHSNYAYYIGRRSDIYRYAGMYKEAIDDLNKYIERYPTVAYGYYARGWCKKISGDSEGAMEDYNDGIAVDESYPYIYLMRGALHMENGEVEKAMADFETVVAKDTTVGRGSCRHYALNFLGKTEEAEVWMNKIIEMDPEDPGIWYDKACLYALMGRCDDALAALRVALEKGYRSFLHIEYDDDMDPIRDRDDFKSLIAQYKEILEAEKAKIVKNMKDEEDVAVVSEIDIKKMYGGTYEIPCFVNGLPLKMIFDTGASDVTISSVEASFMLKNGYLSDNDVKGKTHYMTASGDIHEGTILKLKEVKLGDAVLKNIEASVVHSQKAPLLLGQSVLEKFGTITIDNVNSRLLIKTATHNNYE
;
A
#
# COMPACT_ATOMS: atom_id res chain seq x y z
N MET A 1 5.26 -15.90 1.68
CA MET A 1 6.39 -16.84 1.49
C MET A 1 7.75 -16.14 1.38
N ARG A 2 7.95 -15.05 0.58
CA ARG A 2 9.25 -14.35 0.49
C ARG A 2 9.73 -13.68 1.78
N LYS A 3 8.86 -13.11 2.63
CA LYS A 3 9.24 -12.42 3.89
C LYS A 3 9.69 -13.37 5.02
N PHE A 4 9.32 -14.64 5.00
CA PHE A 4 9.80 -15.63 6.00
C PHE A 4 11.27 -16.01 5.77
N ILE A 5 11.69 -16.04 4.51
CA ILE A 5 13.11 -16.19 4.15
C ILE A 5 13.91 -14.97 4.63
N THR A 6 13.30 -13.78 4.71
CA THR A 6 13.94 -12.55 5.18
C THR A 6 14.13 -12.49 6.69
N LEU A 7 13.24 -13.08 7.51
CA LEU A 7 13.43 -13.17 8.97
C LEU A 7 14.50 -14.21 9.34
N THR A 8 14.56 -15.33 8.61
CA THR A 8 15.70 -16.27 8.70
C THR A 8 16.98 -15.66 8.15
N LEU A 9 16.92 -14.74 7.18
CA LEU A 9 18.07 -13.94 6.70
C LEU A 9 18.55 -12.94 7.77
N ALA A 10 17.67 -12.33 8.55
CA ALA A 10 18.05 -11.46 9.67
C ALA A 10 18.70 -12.26 10.81
N ALA A 11 18.21 -13.49 11.12
CA ALA A 11 18.86 -14.38 12.04
C ALA A 11 20.22 -14.89 11.52
N LEU A 12 20.37 -15.01 10.19
CA LEU A 12 21.64 -15.35 9.55
C LEU A 12 22.60 -14.15 9.44
N CYS A 13 22.09 -12.91 9.34
CA CYS A 13 22.92 -11.70 9.50
C CYS A 13 23.44 -11.56 10.93
N LEU A 14 22.69 -12.03 11.94
CA LEU A 14 23.21 -12.19 13.32
C LEU A 14 24.25 -13.32 13.45
N ALA A 15 24.19 -14.35 12.59
CA ALA A 15 25.23 -15.41 12.50
C ALA A 15 26.46 -14.95 11.70
N LEU A 16 26.38 -13.84 10.97
CA LEU A 16 27.50 -13.14 10.32
C LEU A 16 28.21 -12.14 11.27
N GLN A 17 27.71 -11.96 12.50
CA GLN A 17 28.54 -11.28 13.50
C GLN A 17 29.80 -12.12 13.70
N PRO A 18 30.99 -11.53 13.52
CA PRO A 18 32.23 -12.27 13.62
C PRO A 18 32.34 -12.92 14.99
N LEU A 19 32.36 -14.23 15.04
CA LEU A 19 32.66 -15.04 16.24
C LEU A 19 34.08 -14.73 16.81
N SER A 20 34.73 -13.71 16.32
CA SER A 20 36.10 -13.30 16.70
C SER A 20 36.11 -12.22 17.79
N ALA A 21 35.26 -12.30 18.79
CA ALA A 21 35.52 -11.61 20.04
C ALA A 21 36.53 -12.38 20.93
N GLN A 22 37.43 -13.17 20.35
CA GLN A 22 38.57 -13.68 21.07
C GLN A 22 39.86 -13.14 20.47
N LYS A 23 40.42 -12.17 21.18
CA LYS A 23 41.74 -11.58 20.98
C LYS A 23 42.82 -12.61 20.64
N LYS A 24 43.38 -12.52 19.44
CA LYS A 24 44.80 -12.50 19.19
C LYS A 24 45.02 -11.77 17.87
N GLU A 25 45.39 -10.53 17.98
CA GLU A 25 45.83 -9.67 16.90
C GLU A 25 47.08 -10.22 16.25
N GLY A 26 46.99 -10.55 14.97
CA GLY A 26 48.05 -10.59 14.02
C GLY A 26 47.51 -9.98 12.73
N ASN A 27 48.35 -9.27 11.99
CA ASN A 27 48.07 -8.56 10.73
C ASN A 27 47.55 -9.49 9.59
N ASP A 28 47.24 -10.77 9.91
CA ASP A 28 46.93 -11.85 8.96
C ASP A 28 45.50 -11.83 8.39
N ASN A 29 44.59 -11.02 8.91
CA ASN A 29 43.16 -11.01 8.48
C ASN A 29 42.70 -9.66 7.93
N PHE A 30 43.62 -8.74 7.63
CA PHE A 30 43.25 -7.38 7.15
C PHE A 30 42.38 -7.42 5.88
N LYS A 31 42.68 -8.31 4.94
CA LYS A 31 41.90 -8.42 3.69
C LYS A 31 40.49 -8.92 3.93
N TYR A 32 40.30 -9.84 4.88
CA TYR A 32 38.97 -10.31 5.28
C TYR A 32 38.14 -9.17 5.90
N HIS A 33 38.70 -8.45 6.88
CA HIS A 33 38.00 -7.34 7.54
C HIS A 33 37.62 -6.23 6.54
N LYS A 34 38.54 -5.91 5.62
CA LYS A 34 38.26 -4.95 4.55
C LYS A 34 37.17 -5.44 3.59
N ALA A 35 37.11 -6.74 3.30
CA ALA A 35 36.05 -7.31 2.47
C ALA A 35 34.68 -7.24 3.18
N VAL A 36 34.64 -7.47 4.50
CA VAL A 36 33.42 -7.30 5.31
C VAL A 36 32.99 -5.83 5.33
N GLU A 37 33.91 -4.89 5.60
CA GLU A 37 33.66 -3.44 5.60
C GLU A 37 33.02 -2.98 4.28
N ILE A 38 33.53 -3.42 3.13
CA ILE A 38 32.96 -3.09 1.80
C ILE A 38 31.50 -3.53 1.71
N LEU A 39 31.16 -4.73 2.19
CA LEU A 39 29.79 -5.24 2.13
C LEU A 39 28.87 -4.52 3.10
N ASP A 40 29.36 -4.21 4.31
CA ASP A 40 28.58 -3.48 5.33
C ASP A 40 28.26 -2.03 4.90
N GLU A 41 29.16 -1.42 4.11
CA GLU A 41 28.97 -0.07 3.51
C GLU A 41 28.17 -0.09 2.19
N GLY A 42 27.69 -1.25 1.75
CA GLY A 42 26.94 -1.41 0.49
C GLY A 42 27.80 -1.26 -0.76
N GLY A 43 29.12 -1.50 -0.67
CA GLY A 43 30.07 -1.45 -1.77
C GLY A 43 30.01 -2.68 -2.70
N ASP A 44 30.95 -2.76 -3.67
CA ASP A 44 30.95 -3.78 -4.71
C ASP A 44 31.25 -5.19 -4.17
N PRO A 45 30.29 -6.16 -4.27
CA PRO A 45 30.52 -7.54 -3.86
C PRO A 45 31.67 -8.24 -4.60
N ALA A 46 31.97 -7.81 -5.83
CA ALA A 46 33.08 -8.39 -6.59
C ALA A 46 34.46 -8.00 -6.00
N GLU A 47 34.58 -6.79 -5.46
CA GLU A 47 35.80 -6.35 -4.77
C GLU A 47 35.95 -7.09 -3.44
N ALA A 48 34.89 -7.23 -2.66
CA ALA A 48 34.88 -8.00 -1.41
C ALA A 48 35.26 -9.47 -1.66
N ARG A 49 34.69 -10.10 -2.68
CA ARG A 49 35.04 -11.46 -3.12
C ARG A 49 36.51 -11.60 -3.48
N LYS A 50 37.08 -10.62 -4.19
CA LYS A 50 38.48 -10.62 -4.55
C LYS A 50 39.39 -10.62 -3.31
N LEU A 51 39.13 -9.72 -2.36
CA LEU A 51 39.88 -9.61 -1.10
C LEU A 51 39.78 -10.90 -0.26
N ALA A 52 38.59 -11.46 -0.12
CA ALA A 52 38.36 -12.72 0.58
C ALA A 52 39.11 -13.87 -0.10
N SER A 53 39.11 -13.91 -1.45
CA SER A 53 39.86 -14.92 -2.23
C SER A 53 41.40 -14.80 -2.07
N GLU A 54 41.90 -13.57 -1.98
CA GLU A 54 43.30 -13.31 -1.68
C GLU A 54 43.64 -13.77 -0.25
N ASN A 55 42.78 -13.51 0.72
CA ASN A 55 42.97 -13.97 2.09
C ASN A 55 43.01 -15.51 2.17
N ILE A 56 42.17 -16.22 1.43
CA ILE A 56 42.19 -17.68 1.33
C ILE A 56 43.49 -18.21 0.77
N ARG A 57 44.07 -17.56 -0.25
CA ARG A 57 45.35 -17.97 -0.83
C ARG A 57 46.49 -17.85 0.18
N GLU A 58 46.49 -16.79 1.00
CA GLU A 58 47.48 -16.52 2.02
C GLU A 58 47.26 -17.38 3.28
N ASN A 59 46.02 -17.57 3.64
CA ASN A 59 45.60 -18.35 4.81
C ASN A 59 44.45 -19.33 4.46
N PRO A 60 44.76 -20.51 3.88
CA PRO A 60 43.74 -21.48 3.49
C PRO A 60 42.89 -22.03 4.65
N GLY A 61 43.32 -21.86 5.89
CA GLY A 61 42.57 -22.25 7.10
C GLY A 61 41.59 -21.18 7.62
N HIS A 62 41.49 -20.01 6.99
CA HIS A 62 40.58 -18.95 7.41
C HIS A 62 39.17 -19.19 6.87
N ILE A 63 38.40 -19.94 7.64
CA ILE A 63 37.07 -20.43 7.22
C ILE A 63 36.09 -19.29 6.95
N ASP A 64 36.10 -18.19 7.73
CA ASP A 64 35.20 -17.05 7.52
C ASP A 64 35.31 -16.43 6.14
N SER A 65 36.51 -16.44 5.50
CA SER A 65 36.66 -15.96 4.12
C SER A 65 35.93 -16.82 3.09
N TYR A 66 35.84 -18.13 3.31
CA TYR A 66 35.05 -19.01 2.44
C TYR A 66 33.56 -18.74 2.65
N LEU A 67 33.09 -18.57 3.90
CA LEU A 67 31.70 -18.30 4.20
C LEU A 67 31.26 -16.91 3.67
N LEU A 68 32.18 -15.92 3.69
CA LEU A 68 31.89 -14.62 3.07
C LEU A 68 31.65 -14.76 1.57
N ILE A 69 32.53 -15.51 0.85
CA ILE A 69 32.34 -15.76 -0.58
C ILE A 69 31.06 -16.56 -0.83
N ALA A 70 30.78 -17.60 -0.02
CA ALA A 70 29.55 -18.37 -0.14
C ALA A 70 28.30 -17.50 0.10
N GLY A 71 28.39 -16.51 1.00
CA GLY A 71 27.34 -15.53 1.23
C GLY A 71 27.08 -14.63 0.02
N ILE A 72 28.16 -14.15 -0.63
CA ILE A 72 28.06 -13.38 -1.86
C ILE A 72 27.43 -14.23 -2.98
N ASP A 73 27.92 -15.47 -3.18
CA ASP A 73 27.39 -16.41 -4.19
C ASP A 73 25.89 -16.67 -4.00
N ARG A 74 25.42 -16.81 -2.73
CA ARG A 74 23.99 -16.96 -2.40
C ARG A 74 23.21 -15.70 -2.78
N GLY A 75 23.74 -14.51 -2.47
CA GLY A 75 23.11 -13.23 -2.83
C GLY A 75 22.93 -13.09 -4.34
N GLU A 76 23.92 -13.54 -5.11
CA GLU A 76 23.91 -13.60 -6.58
C GLU A 76 23.10 -14.79 -7.14
N LYS A 77 22.56 -15.66 -6.27
CA LYS A 77 21.87 -16.91 -6.61
C LYS A 77 22.74 -17.95 -7.34
N ASP A 78 24.07 -17.85 -7.28
CA ASP A 78 24.97 -18.90 -7.72
C ASP A 78 25.16 -19.95 -6.63
N PHE A 79 24.11 -20.69 -6.36
CA PHE A 79 24.08 -21.73 -5.34
C PHE A 79 25.09 -22.86 -5.59
N ALA A 80 25.39 -23.12 -6.86
CA ALA A 80 26.36 -24.14 -7.22
C ALA A 80 27.77 -23.72 -6.81
N SER A 81 28.15 -22.47 -6.99
CA SER A 81 29.40 -21.90 -6.49
C SER A 81 29.40 -21.87 -4.96
N ALA A 82 28.33 -21.40 -4.32
CA ALA A 82 28.24 -21.38 -2.86
C ALA A 82 28.47 -22.75 -2.23
N LEU A 83 27.85 -23.82 -2.75
CA LEU A 83 28.08 -25.19 -2.27
C LEU A 83 29.55 -25.62 -2.45
N ARG A 84 30.17 -25.32 -3.61
CA ARG A 84 31.59 -25.66 -3.85
C ARG A 84 32.53 -24.96 -2.87
N ILE A 85 32.24 -23.70 -2.56
CA ILE A 85 33.06 -22.92 -1.62
C ILE A 85 32.90 -23.45 -0.20
N VAL A 86 31.71 -23.82 0.23
CA VAL A 86 31.47 -24.46 1.55
C VAL A 86 32.19 -25.82 1.62
N ASP A 87 32.19 -26.61 0.52
CA ASP A 87 32.93 -27.87 0.45
C ASP A 87 34.43 -27.65 0.55
N GLN A 88 34.97 -26.58 -0.03
CA GLN A 88 36.37 -26.20 0.14
C GLN A 88 36.66 -25.79 1.59
N ALA A 89 35.80 -24.99 2.22
CA ALA A 89 35.92 -24.66 3.63
C ALA A 89 35.99 -25.90 4.51
N MET A 90 35.11 -26.87 4.29
CA MET A 90 35.09 -28.15 5.03
C MET A 90 36.40 -28.93 4.86
N LYS A 91 37.00 -28.94 3.66
CA LYS A 91 38.25 -29.62 3.37
C LYS A 91 39.44 -28.98 4.09
N TYR A 92 39.45 -27.66 4.26
CA TYR A 92 40.50 -26.91 4.94
C TYR A 92 40.21 -26.71 6.44
N ASN A 93 39.01 -27.04 6.92
CA ASN A 93 38.68 -26.98 8.33
C ASN A 93 39.51 -28.05 9.11
N ASN A 94 40.27 -27.62 10.07
CA ASN A 94 41.08 -28.46 10.90
C ASN A 94 41.02 -28.01 12.37
N ARG A 95 41.59 -28.80 13.28
CA ARG A 95 41.57 -28.48 14.73
C ARG A 95 42.16 -27.11 15.09
N LYS A 96 42.94 -26.48 14.22
CA LYS A 96 43.52 -25.14 14.46
C LYS A 96 42.61 -24.01 14.04
N SER A 97 41.67 -24.28 13.11
CA SER A 97 40.70 -23.27 12.66
C SER A 97 39.70 -22.90 13.73
N GLY A 98 39.46 -23.80 14.70
CA GLY A 98 38.50 -23.60 15.77
C GLY A 98 37.03 -23.58 15.31
N PHE A 99 36.75 -23.90 14.05
CA PHE A 99 35.41 -23.84 13.47
C PHE A 99 34.69 -25.17 13.63
N ALA A 100 33.42 -25.11 14.09
CA ALA A 100 32.61 -26.31 14.25
C ALA A 100 32.17 -26.89 12.90
N GLU A 101 32.34 -28.17 12.69
CA GLU A 101 31.93 -28.85 11.46
C GLU A 101 30.41 -28.78 11.25
N SER A 102 29.66 -28.83 12.33
CA SER A 102 28.19 -28.65 12.30
C SER A 102 27.79 -27.31 11.68
N HIS A 103 28.58 -26.25 11.86
CA HIS A 103 28.29 -24.92 11.32
C HIS A 103 28.45 -24.89 9.80
N LEU A 104 29.49 -25.51 9.25
CA LEU A 104 29.69 -25.62 7.80
C LEU A 104 28.60 -26.46 7.13
N LEU A 105 28.21 -27.56 7.75
CA LEU A 105 27.09 -28.36 7.26
C LEU A 105 25.76 -27.60 7.34
N TRP A 106 25.58 -26.74 8.35
CA TRP A 106 24.41 -25.88 8.45
C TRP A 106 24.28 -24.96 7.23
N TRP A 107 25.37 -24.33 6.80
CA TRP A 107 25.39 -23.54 5.55
C TRP A 107 24.92 -24.36 4.35
N LYS A 108 25.39 -25.59 4.19
CA LYS A 108 24.91 -26.47 3.11
C LYS A 108 23.43 -26.77 3.20
N GLY A 109 22.94 -27.03 4.41
CA GLY A 109 21.52 -27.29 4.63
C GLY A 109 20.64 -26.09 4.20
N ILE A 110 21.05 -24.87 4.54
CA ILE A 110 20.34 -23.65 4.11
C ILE A 110 20.40 -23.49 2.58
N ILE A 111 21.56 -23.68 1.95
CA ILE A 111 21.69 -23.57 0.49
C ILE A 111 20.83 -24.60 -0.23
N TYR A 112 20.73 -25.85 0.26
CA TYR A 112 19.82 -26.84 -0.31
C TYR A 112 18.33 -26.42 -0.23
N ALA A 113 17.93 -25.79 0.88
CA ALA A 113 16.57 -25.25 1.02
C ALA A 113 16.31 -24.11 0.01
N GLU A 114 17.28 -23.21 -0.20
CA GLU A 114 17.16 -22.10 -1.16
C GLU A 114 17.12 -22.57 -2.63
N ILE A 115 17.78 -23.69 -2.95
CA ILE A 115 17.66 -24.36 -4.27
C ILE A 115 16.29 -24.98 -4.46
N GLY A 116 15.52 -25.21 -3.37
CA GLY A 116 14.24 -25.93 -3.37
C GLY A 116 14.38 -27.44 -3.12
N ASP A 117 15.59 -27.95 -2.83
CA ASP A 117 15.82 -29.35 -2.44
C ASP A 117 15.63 -29.52 -0.92
N THR A 118 14.41 -29.24 -0.46
CA THR A 118 14.05 -29.28 0.98
C THR A 118 14.27 -30.66 1.58
N ARG A 119 14.15 -31.73 0.79
CA ARG A 119 14.43 -33.10 1.29
C ARG A 119 15.90 -33.25 1.70
N LYS A 120 16.80 -32.78 0.84
CA LYS A 120 18.25 -32.81 1.11
C LYS A 120 18.65 -31.85 2.20
N ALA A 121 17.96 -30.71 2.31
CA ALA A 121 18.10 -29.77 3.44
C ALA A 121 17.79 -30.46 4.76
N VAL A 122 16.67 -31.19 4.86
CA VAL A 122 16.28 -31.98 6.07
C VAL A 122 17.35 -33.01 6.41
N GLU A 123 17.79 -33.82 5.44
CA GLU A 123 18.81 -34.85 5.69
C GLU A 123 20.11 -34.23 6.24
N THR A 124 20.53 -33.12 5.64
CA THR A 124 21.72 -32.38 6.07
C THR A 124 21.52 -31.80 7.47
N MET A 125 20.38 -31.15 7.74
CA MET A 125 20.08 -30.56 9.04
C MET A 125 19.94 -31.59 10.17
N GLN A 126 19.42 -32.78 9.88
CA GLN A 126 19.42 -33.88 10.86
C GLN A 126 20.84 -34.28 11.27
N GLN A 127 21.77 -34.26 10.32
CA GLN A 127 23.20 -34.49 10.62
C GLN A 127 23.77 -33.33 11.45
N VAL A 128 23.49 -32.08 11.03
CA VAL A 128 23.90 -30.86 11.74
C VAL A 128 23.49 -30.90 13.20
N VAL A 129 22.21 -31.13 13.50
CA VAL A 129 21.68 -31.16 14.86
C VAL A 129 22.32 -32.26 15.70
N ARG A 130 22.57 -33.46 15.12
CA ARG A 130 23.28 -34.53 15.82
C ARG A 130 24.72 -34.14 16.19
N MET A 131 25.43 -33.44 15.29
CA MET A 131 26.79 -32.98 15.53
C MET A 131 26.84 -31.83 16.52
N ALA A 132 25.98 -30.82 16.33
CA ALA A 132 25.88 -29.66 17.20
C ALA A 132 25.57 -30.02 18.65
N LYS A 133 24.74 -31.04 18.88
CA LYS A 133 24.49 -31.59 20.23
C LYS A 133 25.76 -32.15 20.87
N LYS A 134 26.61 -32.84 20.11
CA LYS A 134 27.89 -33.40 20.61
C LYS A 134 28.93 -32.29 20.83
N GLU A 135 28.94 -31.31 19.96
CA GLU A 135 29.88 -30.17 20.00
C GLU A 135 29.45 -29.15 21.08
N LYS A 136 28.23 -29.27 21.64
CA LYS A 136 27.61 -28.29 22.55
C LYS A 136 27.58 -26.89 21.91
N SER A 137 27.19 -26.84 20.64
CA SER A 137 27.14 -25.61 19.87
C SER A 137 26.17 -24.60 20.49
N GLU A 138 26.58 -23.36 20.63
CA GLU A 138 25.72 -22.25 21.05
C GLU A 138 24.58 -21.96 20.03
N HIS A 139 24.73 -22.38 18.77
CA HIS A 139 23.76 -22.24 17.71
C HIS A 139 22.79 -23.42 17.59
N LEU A 140 22.82 -24.37 18.53
CA LEU A 140 21.98 -25.57 18.47
C LEU A 140 20.48 -25.26 18.33
N SER A 141 19.98 -24.26 19.05
CA SER A 141 18.57 -23.86 18.97
C SER A 141 18.19 -23.39 17.57
N ALA A 142 18.99 -22.51 16.94
CA ALA A 142 18.76 -22.03 15.59
C ALA A 142 18.83 -23.15 14.54
N MET A 143 19.77 -24.09 14.70
CA MET A 143 19.89 -25.26 13.82
C MET A 143 18.69 -26.18 13.93
N MET A 144 18.14 -26.37 15.14
CA MET A 144 16.92 -27.15 15.36
C MET A 144 15.69 -26.44 14.81
N GLU A 145 15.62 -25.12 14.94
CA GLU A 145 14.55 -24.33 14.33
C GLU A 145 14.50 -24.49 12.81
N ASN A 146 15.64 -24.38 12.13
CA ASN A 146 15.68 -24.62 10.68
C ASN A 146 15.27 -26.06 10.34
N LEU A 147 15.67 -27.06 11.11
CA LEU A 147 15.23 -28.43 10.88
C LEU A 147 13.69 -28.56 11.01
N ALA A 148 13.09 -27.95 12.05
CA ALA A 148 11.65 -27.95 12.24
C ALA A 148 10.94 -27.25 11.10
N GLN A 149 11.48 -26.10 10.62
CA GLN A 149 10.99 -25.35 9.47
C GLN A 149 11.02 -26.18 8.18
N PHE A 150 12.11 -26.88 7.89
CA PHE A 150 12.21 -27.68 6.68
C PHE A 150 11.28 -28.91 6.72
N HIS A 151 11.07 -29.52 7.88
CA HIS A 151 10.01 -30.54 8.06
C HIS A 151 8.64 -29.96 7.80
N TYR A 152 8.35 -28.73 8.28
CA TYR A 152 7.08 -28.04 8.00
C TYR A 152 6.86 -27.82 6.50
N GLU A 153 7.87 -27.36 5.76
CA GLU A 153 7.80 -27.13 4.31
C GLU A 153 7.51 -28.42 3.52
N LEU A 154 8.03 -29.56 4.01
CA LEU A 154 7.70 -30.88 3.49
C LEU A 154 6.34 -31.41 3.96
N LYS A 155 5.59 -30.64 4.78
CA LYS A 155 4.33 -31.04 5.42
C LYS A 155 4.49 -32.26 6.36
N GLU A 156 5.71 -32.48 6.83
CA GLU A 156 6.04 -33.52 7.83
C GLU A 156 5.82 -32.99 9.25
N TYR A 157 4.59 -32.57 9.54
CA TYR A 157 4.24 -31.85 10.75
C TYR A 157 4.60 -32.58 12.05
N ASP A 158 4.44 -33.92 12.09
CA ASP A 158 4.79 -34.72 13.28
C ASP A 158 6.31 -34.71 13.55
N ALA A 159 7.12 -34.68 12.48
CA ALA A 159 8.57 -34.58 12.62
C ALA A 159 8.97 -33.17 13.06
N SER A 160 8.32 -32.14 12.51
CA SER A 160 8.49 -30.75 12.95
C SER A 160 8.13 -30.58 14.44
N ASP A 161 6.97 -31.08 14.87
CA ASP A 161 6.52 -31.04 16.26
C ASP A 161 7.54 -31.68 17.22
N LYS A 162 8.07 -32.83 16.85
CA LYS A 162 9.10 -33.50 17.64
C LYS A 162 10.33 -32.63 17.86
N VAL A 163 10.78 -31.92 16.83
CA VAL A 163 11.90 -31.00 16.95
C VAL A 163 11.55 -29.83 17.85
N TYR A 164 10.35 -29.25 17.75
CA TYR A 164 9.90 -28.17 18.65
C TYR A 164 9.78 -28.62 20.11
N TYR A 165 9.26 -29.82 20.39
CA TYR A 165 9.25 -30.38 21.76
C TYR A 165 10.66 -30.57 22.29
N ASP A 166 11.62 -30.98 21.46
CA ASP A 166 13.01 -31.09 21.88
C ASP A 166 13.66 -29.71 22.08
N LEU A 167 13.29 -28.72 21.28
CA LEU A 167 13.75 -27.33 21.38
C LEU A 167 13.24 -26.70 22.70
N LYS A 168 11.99 -26.93 23.06
CA LYS A 168 11.38 -26.44 24.31
C LYS A 168 12.09 -26.96 25.55
N LYS A 169 12.62 -28.20 25.50
CA LYS A 169 13.43 -28.74 26.60
C LYS A 169 14.80 -28.07 26.78
N LEU A 170 15.30 -27.39 25.74
CA LEU A 170 16.57 -26.66 25.82
C LEU A 170 16.36 -25.28 26.46
N ASP A 171 15.23 -24.64 26.13
CA ASP A 171 14.83 -23.35 26.70
C ASP A 171 13.31 -23.32 26.89
N GLU A 172 12.89 -23.56 28.16
CA GLU A 172 11.47 -23.53 28.52
C GLU A 172 10.86 -22.14 28.52
N SER A 173 11.70 -21.10 28.53
CA SER A 173 11.26 -19.68 28.48
C SER A 173 10.98 -19.16 27.07
N SER A 174 11.48 -19.83 26.06
CA SER A 174 11.28 -19.42 24.66
C SER A 174 9.87 -19.73 24.18
N LEU A 175 9.20 -18.73 23.58
CA LEU A 175 7.88 -18.88 22.94
C LEU A 175 7.96 -19.49 21.53
N LEU A 176 9.12 -19.49 20.92
CA LEU A 176 9.32 -19.91 19.53
C LEU A 176 8.86 -21.36 19.27
N PRO A 177 9.18 -22.36 20.15
CA PRO A 177 8.68 -23.72 19.96
C PRO A 177 7.16 -23.82 20.01
N ASP A 178 6.51 -23.12 20.94
CA ASP A 178 5.05 -23.14 21.10
C ASP A 178 4.36 -22.52 19.87
N ILE A 179 4.89 -21.42 19.37
CA ILE A 179 4.40 -20.78 18.13
C ILE A 179 4.57 -21.71 16.93
N GLY A 180 5.70 -22.41 16.83
CA GLY A 180 5.92 -23.41 15.79
C GLY A 180 4.93 -24.58 15.85
N LEU A 181 4.64 -25.09 17.05
CA LEU A 181 3.62 -26.11 17.28
C LEU A 181 2.22 -25.61 16.90
N ALA A 182 1.87 -24.39 17.31
CA ALA A 182 0.59 -23.77 16.94
C ALA A 182 0.44 -23.62 15.42
N ARG A 183 1.51 -23.20 14.72
CA ARG A 183 1.54 -23.13 13.25
C ARG A 183 1.27 -24.50 12.62
N ASN A 184 1.93 -25.56 13.08
CA ASN A 184 1.74 -26.92 12.57
C ASN A 184 0.31 -27.42 12.82
N LEU A 185 -0.31 -27.04 13.93
CA LEU A 185 -1.72 -27.35 14.24
C LEU A 185 -2.68 -26.62 13.30
N ILE A 186 -2.39 -25.35 12.95
CA ILE A 186 -3.20 -24.57 12.00
C ILE A 186 -3.21 -25.25 10.62
N GLU A 187 -2.05 -25.70 10.13
CA GLU A 187 -1.96 -26.39 8.85
C GLU A 187 -2.67 -27.77 8.84
N ARG A 188 -2.88 -28.35 10.02
CA ARG A 188 -3.69 -29.56 10.22
C ARG A 188 -5.15 -29.27 10.55
N GLU A 189 -5.59 -28.02 10.39
CA GLU A 189 -6.94 -27.53 10.68
C GLU A 189 -7.38 -27.74 12.16
N LYS A 190 -6.43 -27.92 13.07
CA LYS A 190 -6.66 -28.06 14.51
C LYS A 190 -6.64 -26.71 15.21
N TYR A 191 -7.52 -25.83 14.78
CA TYR A 191 -7.51 -24.42 15.15
C TYR A 191 -7.70 -24.18 16.66
N ASP A 192 -8.57 -24.95 17.33
CA ASP A 192 -8.82 -24.79 18.76
C ASP A 192 -7.60 -25.17 19.62
N GLU A 193 -6.88 -26.23 19.22
CA GLU A 193 -5.64 -26.63 19.87
C GLU A 193 -4.56 -25.56 19.66
N ALA A 194 -4.45 -25.02 18.46
CA ALA A 194 -3.51 -23.94 18.14
C ALA A 194 -3.80 -22.67 18.95
N LEU A 195 -5.08 -22.25 19.00
CA LEU A 195 -5.50 -21.07 19.76
C LEU A 195 -5.22 -21.23 21.26
N ALA A 196 -5.41 -22.41 21.83
CA ALA A 196 -5.09 -22.66 23.23
C ALA A 196 -3.60 -22.43 23.53
N ILE A 197 -2.70 -22.89 22.65
CA ILE A 197 -1.25 -22.64 22.78
C ILE A 197 -0.95 -21.14 22.62
N LEU A 198 -1.52 -20.49 21.62
CA LEU A 198 -1.29 -19.06 21.35
C LEU A 198 -1.84 -18.17 22.47
N ASP A 199 -2.94 -18.56 23.12
CA ASP A 199 -3.48 -17.88 24.29
C ASP A 199 -2.57 -18.00 25.51
N GLU A 200 -1.91 -19.14 25.69
CA GLU A 200 -0.89 -19.33 26.71
C GLU A 200 0.33 -18.45 26.45
N CYS A 201 0.83 -18.44 25.21
CA CYS A 201 1.92 -17.55 24.78
C CYS A 201 1.59 -16.08 25.04
N ALA A 202 0.36 -15.65 24.74
CA ALA A 202 -0.09 -14.26 24.96
C ALA A 202 -0.22 -13.89 26.46
N ARG A 203 -0.39 -14.84 27.36
CA ARG A 203 -0.33 -14.60 28.83
C ARG A 203 1.10 -14.36 29.28
N TYR A 204 2.06 -15.01 28.64
CA TYR A 204 3.47 -14.89 28.96
C TYR A 204 4.09 -13.61 28.37
N ASP A 205 3.85 -13.38 27.11
CA ASP A 205 4.28 -12.15 26.40
C ASP A 205 3.17 -11.63 25.48
N ARG A 206 2.55 -10.52 25.89
CA ARG A 206 1.47 -9.87 25.11
C ARG A 206 1.97 -9.07 23.94
N ASP A 207 3.26 -8.73 23.91
CA ASP A 207 3.83 -7.82 22.92
C ASP A 207 4.49 -8.58 21.77
N TYR A 208 4.53 -9.91 21.82
CA TYR A 208 5.09 -10.71 20.75
C TYR A 208 4.14 -10.83 19.56
N ALA A 209 4.36 -10.02 18.53
CA ALA A 209 3.47 -9.81 17.39
C ALA A 209 3.10 -11.10 16.63
N GLU A 210 4.04 -12.06 16.51
CA GLU A 210 3.82 -13.35 15.82
C GLU A 210 2.64 -14.17 16.39
N ILE A 211 2.33 -14.02 17.67
CA ILE A 211 1.18 -14.68 18.30
C ILE A 211 -0.10 -14.26 17.57
N TYR A 212 -0.28 -12.97 17.34
CA TYR A 212 -1.49 -12.43 16.73
C TYR A 212 -1.57 -12.76 15.25
N ARG A 213 -0.43 -12.87 14.56
CA ARG A 213 -0.38 -13.33 13.16
C ARG A 213 -0.91 -14.77 13.03
N PHE A 214 -0.56 -15.66 13.94
CA PHE A 214 -1.08 -17.03 13.91
C PHE A 214 -2.50 -17.13 14.47
N LYS A 215 -2.91 -16.31 15.45
CA LYS A 215 -4.31 -16.21 15.87
C LYS A 215 -5.20 -15.77 14.71
N MET A 216 -4.78 -14.77 13.93
CA MET A 216 -5.50 -14.33 12.75
C MET A 216 -5.77 -15.51 11.78
N LYS A 217 -4.73 -16.29 11.45
CA LYS A 217 -4.86 -17.46 10.57
C LYS A 217 -5.78 -18.53 11.14
N ALA A 218 -5.68 -18.80 12.44
CA ALA A 218 -6.53 -19.80 13.08
C ALA A 218 -8.01 -19.37 13.10
N TYR A 219 -8.30 -18.08 13.35
CA TYR A 219 -9.66 -17.55 13.28
C TYR A 219 -10.19 -17.48 11.86
N GLU A 220 -9.34 -17.22 10.86
CA GLU A 220 -9.69 -17.31 9.45
C GLU A 220 -10.17 -18.73 9.10
N GLY A 221 -9.41 -19.76 9.46
CA GLY A 221 -9.79 -21.15 9.24
C GLY A 221 -11.10 -21.55 9.94
N LYS A 222 -11.37 -20.98 11.10
CA LYS A 222 -12.65 -21.16 11.82
C LYS A 222 -13.79 -20.31 11.28
N LYS A 223 -13.52 -19.36 10.35
CA LYS A 223 -14.48 -18.35 9.88
C LYS A 223 -15.02 -17.45 11.00
N GLU A 224 -14.25 -17.26 12.06
CA GLU A 224 -14.55 -16.34 13.16
C GLU A 224 -13.99 -14.94 12.84
N TYR A 225 -14.57 -14.30 11.82
CA TYR A 225 -13.99 -13.12 11.16
C TYR A 225 -13.79 -11.91 12.07
N LYS A 226 -14.65 -11.69 13.06
CA LYS A 226 -14.46 -10.60 14.03
C LYS A 226 -13.16 -10.78 14.82
N LYS A 227 -12.92 -11.97 15.36
CA LYS A 227 -11.69 -12.26 16.10
C LYS A 227 -10.45 -12.25 15.20
N MET A 228 -10.62 -12.62 13.92
CA MET A 228 -9.57 -12.49 12.93
C MET A 228 -9.17 -11.04 12.73
N ILE A 229 -10.16 -10.14 12.56
CA ILE A 229 -9.96 -8.68 12.41
C ILE A 229 -9.31 -8.11 13.66
N ASP A 230 -9.80 -8.45 14.86
CA ASP A 230 -9.21 -8.01 16.13
C ASP A 230 -7.74 -8.46 16.27
N SER A 231 -7.43 -9.69 15.83
CA SER A 231 -6.06 -10.22 15.85
C SER A 231 -5.16 -9.48 14.85
N MET A 232 -5.67 -9.10 13.68
CA MET A 232 -4.95 -8.30 12.69
C MET A 232 -4.63 -6.91 13.22
N ILE A 233 -5.62 -6.24 13.81
CA ILE A 233 -5.44 -4.91 14.42
C ILE A 233 -4.40 -4.99 15.54
N THR A 234 -4.51 -5.99 16.41
CA THR A 234 -3.53 -6.19 17.50
C THR A 234 -2.13 -6.46 16.94
N LEU A 235 -2.01 -7.23 15.86
CA LEU A 235 -0.74 -7.47 15.18
C LEU A 235 -0.11 -6.15 14.70
N TYR A 236 -0.90 -5.29 14.05
CA TYR A 236 -0.45 -3.95 13.65
C TYR A 236 -0.01 -3.13 14.88
N GLU A 237 -0.82 -3.05 15.94
CA GLU A 237 -0.51 -2.27 17.15
C GLU A 237 0.79 -2.72 17.86
N LYS A 238 1.15 -4.01 17.75
CA LYS A 238 2.37 -4.55 18.36
C LYS A 238 3.61 -4.44 17.49
N SER A 239 3.45 -4.44 16.18
CA SER A 239 4.54 -4.37 15.23
C SER A 239 4.79 -2.95 14.70
N GLU A 240 3.77 -2.08 14.76
CA GLU A 240 3.72 -0.78 14.09
C GLU A 240 3.99 -0.86 12.57
N ASP A 241 3.84 -2.06 11.98
CA ASP A 241 4.07 -2.32 10.56
C ASP A 241 2.73 -2.31 9.82
N VAL A 242 2.51 -1.28 9.00
CA VAL A 242 1.30 -1.08 8.20
C VAL A 242 1.05 -2.20 7.19
N ASP A 243 2.08 -2.94 6.79
CA ASP A 243 1.96 -4.08 5.87
C ASP A 243 1.07 -5.21 6.45
N TYR A 244 0.81 -5.21 7.76
CA TYR A 244 -0.11 -6.16 8.37
C TYR A 244 -1.58 -5.76 8.29
N ILE A 245 -1.90 -4.52 7.90
CA ILE A 245 -3.28 -4.09 7.68
C ILE A 245 -3.75 -4.65 6.34
N SER A 246 -4.72 -5.54 6.36
CA SER A 246 -5.25 -6.21 5.17
C SER A 246 -6.70 -5.82 4.91
N ILE A 247 -6.95 -5.18 3.79
CA ILE A 247 -8.31 -4.84 3.34
C ILE A 247 -9.14 -6.11 3.12
N ASP A 248 -8.54 -7.17 2.56
CA ASP A 248 -9.23 -8.46 2.38
C ASP A 248 -9.69 -9.07 3.70
N CYS A 249 -8.93 -8.90 4.77
CA CYS A 249 -9.33 -9.30 6.10
C CYS A 249 -10.58 -8.53 6.56
N PHE A 250 -10.62 -7.22 6.36
CA PHE A 250 -11.77 -6.37 6.68
C PHE A 250 -13.00 -6.72 5.83
N ARG A 251 -12.85 -7.12 4.58
CA ARG A 251 -13.97 -7.50 3.69
C ARG A 251 -14.75 -8.72 4.18
N LYS A 252 -14.18 -9.55 5.06
CA LYS A 252 -14.85 -10.75 5.60
C LYS A 252 -16.03 -10.46 6.54
N ASP A 253 -16.03 -9.32 7.25
CA ASP A 253 -17.17 -8.83 8.05
C ASP A 253 -17.27 -7.30 7.92
N ARG A 254 -17.85 -6.82 6.82
CA ARG A 254 -17.90 -5.39 6.46
C ARG A 254 -18.50 -4.52 7.56
N LYS A 255 -19.60 -4.97 8.18
CA LYS A 255 -20.29 -4.20 9.22
C LYS A 255 -19.41 -4.04 10.48
N TYR A 256 -18.76 -5.09 10.90
CA TYR A 256 -17.86 -5.06 12.05
C TYR A 256 -16.63 -4.20 11.75
N SER A 257 -16.04 -4.37 10.59
CA SER A 257 -14.86 -3.62 10.14
C SER A 257 -15.09 -2.11 10.15
N VAL A 258 -16.20 -1.64 9.57
CA VAL A 258 -16.56 -0.21 9.60
C VAL A 258 -16.66 0.32 11.02
N ALA A 259 -17.30 -0.44 11.93
CA ALA A 259 -17.44 -0.01 13.32
C ALA A 259 -16.08 0.11 14.03
N VAL A 260 -15.21 -0.90 13.87
CA VAL A 260 -13.88 -0.93 14.50
C VAL A 260 -12.97 0.14 13.92
N ILE A 261 -12.93 0.30 12.60
CA ILE A 261 -12.07 1.32 11.96
C ILE A 261 -12.52 2.73 12.41
N LYS A 262 -13.82 3.00 12.48
CA LYS A 262 -14.35 4.28 12.99
C LYS A 262 -14.01 4.52 14.47
N GLU A 263 -14.00 3.48 15.29
CA GLU A 263 -13.54 3.57 16.68
C GLU A 263 -12.06 3.94 16.74
N LYS A 264 -11.22 3.35 15.86
CA LYS A 264 -9.79 3.68 15.75
C LYS A 264 -9.57 5.13 15.31
N ILE A 265 -10.30 5.60 14.32
CA ILE A 265 -10.26 7.02 13.90
C ILE A 265 -10.54 7.95 15.08
N ALA A 266 -11.53 7.62 15.91
CA ALA A 266 -11.94 8.46 17.03
C ALA A 266 -10.99 8.41 18.24
N SER A 267 -10.22 7.35 18.42
CA SER A 267 -9.48 7.06 19.65
C SER A 267 -7.96 7.23 19.56
N GLU A 268 -7.39 7.26 18.36
CA GLU A 268 -5.93 7.16 18.17
C GLU A 268 -5.26 8.44 17.66
N LYS A 269 -3.97 8.61 18.06
CA LYS A 269 -3.08 9.64 17.47
C LYS A 269 -2.89 9.49 15.96
N ASN A 270 -3.09 8.28 15.42
CA ASN A 270 -2.95 7.94 14.01
C ASN A 270 -4.32 7.82 13.33
N GLY A 271 -5.30 8.64 13.70
CA GLY A 271 -6.64 8.65 13.12
C GLY A 271 -6.64 8.75 11.59
N ASP A 272 -5.63 9.37 11.02
CA ASP A 272 -5.47 9.60 9.58
C ASP A 272 -5.12 8.33 8.81
N LEU A 273 -4.23 7.51 9.36
CA LEU A 273 -3.98 6.18 8.79
C LEU A 273 -5.28 5.38 8.71
N TRP A 274 -6.07 5.40 9.78
CA TRP A 274 -7.35 4.68 9.80
C TRP A 274 -8.41 5.32 8.91
N ARG A 275 -8.35 6.63 8.65
CA ARG A 275 -9.18 7.28 7.60
C ARG A 275 -8.80 6.79 6.20
N ALA A 276 -7.49 6.72 5.90
CA ALA A 276 -7.01 6.17 4.64
C ALA A 276 -7.41 4.68 4.47
N VAL A 277 -7.25 3.88 5.53
CA VAL A 277 -7.71 2.48 5.56
C VAL A 277 -9.22 2.38 5.31
N LEU A 278 -10.03 3.26 5.90
CA LEU A 278 -11.49 3.27 5.69
C LEU A 278 -11.85 3.66 4.26
N ALA A 279 -11.16 4.66 3.69
CA ALA A 279 -11.37 5.10 2.32
C ALA A 279 -11.07 3.96 1.33
N THR A 280 -9.90 3.33 1.47
CA THR A 280 -9.51 2.17 0.66
C THR A 280 -10.47 1.00 0.86
N PHE A 281 -10.88 0.72 2.10
CA PHE A 281 -11.85 -0.33 2.39
C PHE A 281 -13.20 -0.08 1.70
N TYR A 282 -13.71 1.16 1.75
CA TYR A 282 -14.95 1.50 1.06
C TYR A 282 -14.79 1.36 -0.46
N LYS A 283 -13.68 1.82 -1.04
CA LYS A 283 -13.37 1.65 -2.47
C LYS A 283 -13.36 0.17 -2.87
N GLU A 284 -12.62 -0.66 -2.14
CA GLU A 284 -12.51 -2.11 -2.40
C GLU A 284 -13.83 -2.88 -2.13
N CYS A 285 -14.75 -2.28 -1.39
CA CYS A 285 -16.11 -2.78 -1.20
C CYS A 285 -17.12 -2.19 -2.19
N HIS A 286 -16.67 -1.41 -3.19
CA HIS A 286 -17.48 -0.72 -4.20
C HIS A 286 -18.49 0.28 -3.59
N MET A 287 -18.16 0.83 -2.42
CA MET A 287 -18.92 1.86 -1.71
C MET A 287 -18.29 3.23 -2.01
N TYR A 288 -18.31 3.59 -3.29
CA TYR A 288 -17.57 4.75 -3.80
C TYR A 288 -18.07 6.09 -3.22
N ALA A 289 -19.40 6.20 -2.99
CA ALA A 289 -19.99 7.39 -2.41
C ALA A 289 -19.53 7.66 -0.96
N GLU A 290 -19.16 6.61 -0.23
CA GLU A 290 -18.61 6.68 1.12
C GLU A 290 -17.08 6.89 1.10
N ALA A 291 -16.38 6.45 0.04
CA ALA A 291 -14.93 6.60 -0.10
C ALA A 291 -14.53 8.04 -0.48
N VAL A 292 -15.25 8.66 -1.42
CA VAL A 292 -14.95 9.99 -1.96
C VAL A 292 -14.76 11.06 -0.89
N PRO A 293 -15.64 11.23 0.11
CA PRO A 293 -15.44 12.24 1.16
C PRO A 293 -14.13 12.03 1.95
N LEU A 294 -13.79 10.77 2.25
CA LEU A 294 -12.59 10.46 3.03
C LEU A 294 -11.30 10.80 2.26
N TYR A 295 -11.27 10.53 0.95
CA TYR A 295 -10.15 10.96 0.10
C TYR A 295 -10.07 12.48 0.02
N THR A 296 -11.22 13.16 -0.03
CA THR A 296 -11.27 14.64 -0.02
C THR A 296 -10.72 15.20 1.29
N ASP A 297 -11.21 14.72 2.44
CA ASP A 297 -10.75 15.12 3.78
C ASP A 297 -9.22 14.93 3.93
N LEU A 298 -8.68 13.78 3.45
CA LEU A 298 -7.24 13.50 3.49
C LEU A 298 -6.43 14.52 2.66
N MET A 299 -6.90 14.86 1.46
CA MET A 299 -6.22 15.85 0.60
C MET A 299 -6.34 17.27 1.14
N GLU A 300 -7.41 17.62 1.84
CA GLU A 300 -7.56 18.92 2.51
C GLU A 300 -6.59 19.07 3.68
N GLU A 301 -6.35 17.99 4.42
CA GLU A 301 -5.50 18.01 5.61
C GLU A 301 -4.00 17.92 5.26
N TYR A 302 -3.62 17.08 4.30
CA TYR A 302 -2.22 16.78 3.98
C TYR A 302 -1.72 17.45 2.70
N GLY A 303 -2.61 18.05 1.93
CA GLY A 303 -2.33 18.60 0.61
C GLY A 303 -2.67 17.62 -0.52
N LEU A 304 -2.60 18.16 -1.74
CA LEU A 304 -2.87 17.35 -2.93
C LEU A 304 -1.73 16.36 -3.18
N ASP A 305 -2.10 15.10 -3.33
CA ASP A 305 -1.23 13.96 -3.58
C ASP A 305 -1.72 13.21 -4.81
N GLU A 306 -0.82 12.79 -5.70
CA GLU A 306 -1.19 12.15 -6.96
C GLU A 306 -1.89 10.80 -6.78
N ASP A 307 -1.52 10.02 -5.76
CA ASP A 307 -2.12 8.71 -5.50
C ASP A 307 -3.55 8.88 -4.92
N LEU A 308 -3.75 9.83 -4.00
CA LEU A 308 -5.08 10.14 -3.46
C LEU A 308 -6.02 10.70 -4.54
N LEU A 309 -5.50 11.51 -5.47
CA LEU A 309 -6.26 12.00 -6.61
C LEU A 309 -6.66 10.86 -7.55
N GLU A 310 -5.76 9.91 -7.83
CA GLU A 310 -6.08 8.73 -8.63
C GLU A 310 -7.16 7.87 -7.97
N GLU A 311 -7.02 7.61 -6.68
CA GLU A 311 -7.98 6.80 -5.93
C GLU A 311 -9.38 7.42 -5.92
N ARG A 312 -9.47 8.74 -5.79
CA ARG A 312 -10.74 9.46 -5.87
C ARG A 312 -11.28 9.52 -7.30
N ALA A 313 -10.41 9.72 -8.30
CA ALA A 313 -10.77 9.67 -9.72
C ALA A 313 -11.35 8.30 -10.10
N TYR A 314 -10.76 7.21 -9.59
CA TYR A 314 -11.30 5.87 -9.77
C TYR A 314 -12.73 5.76 -9.22
N CYS A 315 -12.97 6.25 -8.01
CA CYS A 315 -14.32 6.24 -7.43
C CYS A 315 -15.31 7.06 -8.26
N TYR A 316 -14.91 8.23 -8.77
CA TYR A 316 -15.74 9.04 -9.66
C TYR A 316 -16.04 8.35 -10.99
N ASP A 317 -15.04 7.70 -11.59
CA ASP A 317 -15.20 6.96 -12.86
C ASP A 317 -16.18 5.81 -12.72
N GLU A 318 -16.04 4.98 -11.69
CA GLU A 318 -16.95 3.87 -11.41
C GLU A 318 -18.40 4.33 -11.15
N MET A 319 -18.58 5.55 -10.69
CA MET A 319 -19.90 6.19 -10.53
C MET A 319 -20.37 6.91 -11.79
N GLY A 320 -19.59 6.94 -12.86
CA GLY A 320 -19.90 7.69 -14.09
C GLY A 320 -19.93 9.21 -13.90
N MET A 321 -19.10 9.73 -12.97
CA MET A 321 -18.88 11.18 -12.75
C MET A 321 -17.64 11.62 -13.52
N THR A 322 -17.67 11.41 -14.83
CA THR A 322 -16.51 11.51 -15.76
C THR A 322 -15.77 12.85 -15.65
N GLU A 323 -16.47 13.96 -15.54
CA GLU A 323 -15.85 15.29 -15.47
C GLU A 323 -14.97 15.44 -14.21
N LEU A 324 -15.44 14.92 -13.07
CA LEU A 324 -14.70 14.95 -11.81
C LEU A 324 -13.51 13.97 -11.85
N ALA A 325 -13.71 12.77 -12.41
CA ALA A 325 -12.63 11.81 -12.61
C ALA A 325 -11.52 12.38 -13.49
N LEU A 326 -11.88 13.05 -14.60
CA LEU A 326 -10.91 13.70 -15.47
C LEU A 326 -10.21 14.90 -14.80
N ALA A 327 -10.92 15.65 -13.96
CA ALA A 327 -10.31 16.76 -13.22
C ALA A 327 -9.22 16.25 -12.27
N ASP A 328 -9.50 15.19 -11.50
CA ASP A 328 -8.55 14.59 -10.57
C ASP A 328 -7.36 13.97 -11.29
N ILE A 329 -7.57 13.17 -12.34
CA ILE A 329 -6.49 12.56 -13.12
C ILE A 329 -5.60 13.62 -13.78
N ASN A 330 -6.18 14.69 -14.34
CA ASN A 330 -5.40 15.78 -14.91
C ASN A 330 -4.57 16.47 -13.82
N LYS A 331 -5.12 16.63 -12.62
CA LYS A 331 -4.39 17.21 -11.50
C LYS A 331 -3.25 16.31 -11.01
N ALA A 332 -3.47 14.99 -10.95
CA ALA A 332 -2.41 14.03 -10.66
C ALA A 332 -1.28 14.09 -11.71
N MET A 333 -1.63 14.23 -13.00
CA MET A 333 -0.65 14.42 -14.11
C MET A 333 0.16 15.71 -14.00
N GLU A 334 -0.38 16.78 -13.38
CA GLU A 334 0.35 18.01 -13.11
C GLU A 334 1.35 17.88 -11.97
N LEU A 335 1.05 17.04 -10.98
CA LEU A 335 1.87 16.86 -9.77
C LEU A 335 2.97 15.82 -9.98
N THR A 336 2.70 14.79 -10.77
CA THR A 336 3.62 13.65 -10.95
C THR A 336 4.91 14.04 -11.68
N ASP A 337 5.97 13.30 -11.41
CA ASP A 337 7.19 13.40 -12.17
C ASP A 337 7.05 12.76 -13.58
N HIS A 338 8.07 12.94 -14.42
CA HIS A 338 8.06 12.39 -15.77
C HIS A 338 8.07 10.85 -15.83
N SER A 339 8.37 10.15 -14.73
CA SER A 339 8.45 8.69 -14.72
C SER A 339 7.04 8.06 -14.73
N ASN A 340 6.09 8.64 -13.99
CA ASN A 340 4.73 8.13 -13.83
C ASN A 340 3.72 8.78 -14.78
N TYR A 341 4.11 9.84 -15.50
CA TYR A 341 3.20 10.59 -16.37
C TYR A 341 2.45 9.71 -17.39
N ALA A 342 3.14 8.74 -18.00
CA ALA A 342 2.52 7.84 -18.96
C ALA A 342 1.56 6.82 -18.32
N TYR A 343 1.75 6.46 -17.05
CA TYR A 343 0.79 5.68 -16.31
C TYR A 343 -0.56 6.41 -16.21
N TYR A 344 -0.54 7.69 -15.82
CA TYR A 344 -1.76 8.50 -15.74
C TYR A 344 -2.41 8.77 -17.10
N ILE A 345 -1.64 8.84 -18.21
CA ILE A 345 -2.22 8.84 -19.56
C ILE A 345 -3.03 7.55 -19.79
N GLY A 346 -2.51 6.39 -19.40
CA GLY A 346 -3.24 5.13 -19.49
C GLY A 346 -4.53 5.17 -18.69
N ARG A 347 -4.47 5.62 -17.42
CA ARG A 347 -5.65 5.78 -16.56
C ARG A 347 -6.68 6.75 -17.16
N ARG A 348 -6.25 7.89 -17.68
CA ARG A 348 -7.15 8.84 -18.34
C ARG A 348 -7.78 8.28 -19.61
N SER A 349 -7.03 7.48 -20.37
CA SER A 349 -7.58 6.81 -21.55
C SER A 349 -8.69 5.80 -21.18
N ASP A 350 -8.59 5.14 -20.02
CA ASP A 350 -9.64 4.28 -19.50
C ASP A 350 -10.90 5.08 -19.17
N ILE A 351 -10.76 6.20 -18.46
CA ILE A 351 -11.89 7.09 -18.15
C ILE A 351 -12.58 7.54 -19.43
N TYR A 352 -11.82 8.00 -20.44
CA TYR A 352 -12.37 8.37 -21.74
C TYR A 352 -13.09 7.22 -22.43
N ARG A 353 -12.50 6.02 -22.41
CA ARG A 353 -13.03 4.81 -23.02
C ARG A 353 -14.37 4.40 -22.41
N TYR A 354 -14.45 4.35 -21.06
CA TYR A 354 -15.67 3.99 -20.35
C TYR A 354 -16.75 5.11 -20.42
N ALA A 355 -16.34 6.34 -20.65
CA ALA A 355 -17.25 7.45 -20.93
C ALA A 355 -17.73 7.56 -22.39
N GLY A 356 -17.31 6.63 -23.27
CA GLY A 356 -17.66 6.66 -24.69
C GLY A 356 -16.93 7.73 -25.50
N MET A 357 -15.90 8.36 -24.95
CA MET A 357 -15.07 9.40 -25.57
C MET A 357 -13.90 8.75 -26.31
N TYR A 358 -14.22 7.92 -27.33
CA TYR A 358 -13.24 7.03 -27.97
C TYR A 358 -12.13 7.76 -28.71
N LYS A 359 -12.42 8.96 -29.25
CA LYS A 359 -11.40 9.75 -29.94
C LYS A 359 -10.31 10.22 -28.96
N GLU A 360 -10.71 10.77 -27.84
CA GLU A 360 -9.83 11.23 -26.77
C GLU A 360 -9.04 10.05 -26.18
N ALA A 361 -9.69 8.90 -26.01
CA ALA A 361 -9.04 7.67 -25.57
C ALA A 361 -7.95 7.22 -26.57
N ILE A 362 -8.23 7.22 -27.88
CA ILE A 362 -7.26 6.86 -28.93
C ILE A 362 -6.07 7.84 -28.91
N ASP A 363 -6.32 9.15 -28.76
CA ASP A 363 -5.26 10.16 -28.72
C ASP A 363 -4.31 9.94 -27.51
N ASP A 364 -4.83 9.57 -26.34
CA ASP A 364 -4.02 9.24 -25.18
C ASP A 364 -3.34 7.88 -25.30
N LEU A 365 -4.01 6.87 -25.86
CA LEU A 365 -3.42 5.56 -26.11
C LEU A 365 -2.28 5.62 -27.14
N ASN A 366 -2.33 6.52 -28.11
CA ASN A 366 -1.20 6.79 -29.02
C ASN A 366 0.05 7.23 -28.22
N LYS A 367 -0.10 8.19 -27.29
CA LYS A 367 0.99 8.65 -26.41
C LYS A 367 1.47 7.55 -25.47
N TYR A 368 0.54 6.75 -24.94
CA TYR A 368 0.86 5.61 -24.08
C TYR A 368 1.73 4.57 -24.80
N ILE A 369 1.33 4.18 -26.03
CA ILE A 369 2.07 3.23 -26.87
C ILE A 369 3.43 3.80 -27.27
N GLU A 370 3.52 5.09 -27.60
CA GLU A 370 4.81 5.74 -27.87
C GLU A 370 5.78 5.59 -26.70
N ARG A 371 5.29 5.71 -25.46
CA ARG A 371 6.11 5.60 -24.26
C ARG A 371 6.38 4.15 -23.85
N TYR A 372 5.41 3.27 -24.03
CA TYR A 372 5.46 1.86 -23.64
C TYR A 372 5.18 0.94 -24.85
N PRO A 373 6.03 0.95 -25.89
CA PRO A 373 5.77 0.20 -27.13
C PRO A 373 5.81 -1.34 -26.94
N THR A 374 6.28 -1.82 -25.80
CA THR A 374 6.35 -3.25 -25.46
C THR A 374 5.24 -3.72 -24.52
N VAL A 375 4.21 -2.88 -24.28
CA VAL A 375 3.08 -3.22 -23.41
C VAL A 375 1.84 -3.46 -24.26
N ALA A 376 1.40 -4.71 -24.35
CA ALA A 376 0.28 -5.15 -25.19
C ALA A 376 -1.05 -4.47 -24.83
N TYR A 377 -1.24 -4.05 -23.58
CA TYR A 377 -2.45 -3.36 -23.13
C TYR A 377 -2.79 -2.13 -23.98
N GLY A 378 -1.81 -1.29 -24.33
CA GLY A 378 -2.06 -0.08 -25.13
C GLY A 378 -2.66 -0.40 -26.50
N TYR A 379 -2.15 -1.42 -27.18
CA TYR A 379 -2.65 -1.89 -28.46
C TYR A 379 -4.04 -2.51 -28.31
N TYR A 380 -4.26 -3.35 -27.30
CA TYR A 380 -5.57 -3.92 -26.97
C TYR A 380 -6.63 -2.82 -26.78
N ALA A 381 -6.36 -1.85 -25.93
CA ALA A 381 -7.32 -0.80 -25.59
C ALA A 381 -7.60 0.12 -26.79
N ARG A 382 -6.57 0.47 -27.60
CA ARG A 382 -6.74 1.28 -28.81
C ARG A 382 -7.51 0.53 -29.90
N GLY A 383 -7.20 -0.74 -30.10
CA GLY A 383 -7.93 -1.60 -31.04
C GLY A 383 -9.40 -1.74 -30.65
N TRP A 384 -9.71 -1.88 -29.37
CA TRP A 384 -11.07 -1.89 -28.87
C TRP A 384 -11.81 -0.57 -29.18
N CYS A 385 -11.19 0.57 -28.87
CA CYS A 385 -11.78 1.89 -29.19
C CYS A 385 -12.02 2.05 -30.71
N LYS A 386 -11.08 1.63 -31.55
CA LYS A 386 -11.23 1.67 -33.01
C LYS A 386 -12.39 0.79 -33.50
N LYS A 387 -12.50 -0.45 -32.98
CA LYS A 387 -13.61 -1.36 -33.30
C LYS A 387 -14.96 -0.71 -33.02
N ILE A 388 -15.16 -0.20 -31.80
CA ILE A 388 -16.42 0.44 -31.40
C ILE A 388 -16.70 1.71 -32.25
N SER A 389 -15.66 2.43 -32.67
CA SER A 389 -15.79 3.59 -33.56
C SER A 389 -16.02 3.22 -35.04
N GLY A 390 -16.08 1.93 -35.38
CA GLY A 390 -16.32 1.40 -36.72
C GLY A 390 -15.07 1.21 -37.59
N ASP A 391 -13.86 1.42 -37.04
CA ASP A 391 -12.58 1.17 -37.69
C ASP A 391 -12.10 -0.28 -37.38
N SER A 392 -12.76 -1.26 -37.97
CA SER A 392 -12.43 -2.67 -37.79
C SER A 392 -11.07 -3.06 -38.36
N GLU A 393 -10.63 -2.37 -39.43
CA GLU A 393 -9.32 -2.60 -40.08
C GLU A 393 -8.18 -2.14 -39.14
N GLY A 394 -8.28 -0.92 -38.63
CA GLY A 394 -7.32 -0.41 -37.67
C GLY A 394 -7.33 -1.15 -36.34
N ALA A 395 -8.47 -1.71 -35.91
CA ALA A 395 -8.53 -2.57 -34.74
C ALA A 395 -7.78 -3.90 -34.97
N MET A 396 -7.93 -4.52 -36.14
CA MET A 396 -7.21 -5.73 -36.52
C MET A 396 -5.69 -5.53 -36.55
N GLU A 397 -5.23 -4.37 -37.06
CA GLU A 397 -3.80 -3.99 -37.03
C GLU A 397 -3.30 -3.91 -35.59
N ASP A 398 -4.01 -3.18 -34.72
CA ASP A 398 -3.63 -3.03 -33.31
C ASP A 398 -3.57 -4.38 -32.58
N TYR A 399 -4.53 -5.27 -32.82
CA TYR A 399 -4.49 -6.62 -32.19
C TYR A 399 -3.30 -7.44 -32.68
N ASN A 400 -2.96 -7.37 -33.97
CA ASN A 400 -1.78 -8.06 -34.52
C ASN A 400 -0.47 -7.50 -33.94
N ASP A 401 -0.35 -6.17 -33.85
CA ASP A 401 0.82 -5.50 -33.27
C ASP A 401 0.97 -5.86 -31.78
N GLY A 402 -0.13 -5.84 -31.02
CA GLY A 402 -0.11 -6.20 -29.61
C GLY A 402 0.28 -7.66 -29.36
N ILE A 403 -0.15 -8.59 -30.22
CA ILE A 403 0.29 -10.01 -30.17
C ILE A 403 1.78 -10.11 -30.51
N ALA A 404 2.28 -9.35 -31.45
CA ALA A 404 3.71 -9.33 -31.80
C ALA A 404 4.57 -8.81 -30.64
N VAL A 405 4.02 -7.93 -29.81
CA VAL A 405 4.68 -7.35 -28.64
C VAL A 405 4.65 -8.31 -27.45
N ASP A 406 3.50 -8.89 -27.15
CA ASP A 406 3.30 -9.84 -26.06
C ASP A 406 2.31 -10.92 -26.43
N GLU A 407 2.83 -12.05 -26.91
CA GLU A 407 2.01 -13.20 -27.27
C GLU A 407 1.31 -13.87 -26.07
N SER A 408 1.67 -13.50 -24.84
CA SER A 408 1.08 -14.09 -23.63
C SER A 408 -0.21 -13.42 -23.17
N TYR A 409 -0.59 -12.26 -23.74
CA TYR A 409 -1.75 -11.47 -23.30
C TYR A 409 -3.08 -12.01 -23.91
N PRO A 410 -3.94 -12.73 -23.13
CA PRO A 410 -5.05 -13.51 -23.69
C PRO A 410 -6.16 -12.63 -24.29
N TYR A 411 -6.44 -11.45 -23.69
CA TYR A 411 -7.53 -10.57 -24.12
C TYR A 411 -7.42 -10.13 -25.60
N ILE A 412 -6.20 -9.97 -26.09
CA ILE A 412 -6.00 -9.60 -27.49
C ILE A 412 -6.48 -10.68 -28.45
N TYR A 413 -6.21 -11.95 -28.14
CA TYR A 413 -6.70 -13.07 -28.94
C TYR A 413 -8.22 -13.18 -28.87
N LEU A 414 -8.83 -12.94 -27.68
CA LEU A 414 -10.28 -12.92 -27.55
C LEU A 414 -10.90 -11.85 -28.48
N MET A 415 -10.38 -10.63 -28.44
CA MET A 415 -10.91 -9.52 -29.26
C MET A 415 -10.66 -9.75 -30.76
N ARG A 416 -9.48 -10.24 -31.14
CA ARG A 416 -9.18 -10.57 -32.54
C ARG A 416 -10.06 -11.73 -33.03
N GLY A 417 -10.27 -12.73 -32.21
CA GLY A 417 -11.16 -13.86 -32.50
C GLY A 417 -12.61 -13.41 -32.70
N ALA A 418 -13.10 -12.52 -31.82
CA ALA A 418 -14.43 -11.91 -32.01
C ALA A 418 -14.55 -11.15 -33.33
N LEU A 419 -13.54 -10.34 -33.68
CA LEU A 419 -13.52 -9.60 -34.94
C LEU A 419 -13.41 -10.54 -36.16
N HIS A 420 -12.67 -11.65 -36.07
CA HIS A 420 -12.66 -12.70 -37.10
C HIS A 420 -14.04 -13.36 -37.28
N MET A 421 -14.80 -13.57 -36.20
CA MET A 421 -16.17 -14.10 -36.27
C MET A 421 -17.09 -13.13 -37.02
N GLU A 422 -17.04 -11.82 -36.71
CA GLU A 422 -17.80 -10.78 -37.39
C GLU A 422 -17.49 -10.73 -38.89
N ASN A 423 -16.23 -10.95 -39.25
CA ASN A 423 -15.77 -10.98 -40.66
C ASN A 423 -16.06 -12.31 -41.36
N GLY A 424 -16.69 -13.31 -40.67
CA GLY A 424 -16.98 -14.65 -41.23
C GLY A 424 -15.75 -15.56 -41.36
N GLU A 425 -14.63 -15.23 -40.74
CA GLU A 425 -13.36 -15.98 -40.77
C GLU A 425 -13.31 -17.01 -39.62
N VAL A 426 -14.26 -17.92 -39.61
CA VAL A 426 -14.54 -18.83 -38.47
C VAL A 426 -13.33 -19.66 -38.06
N GLU A 427 -12.53 -20.19 -38.99
CA GLU A 427 -11.35 -21.00 -38.67
C GLU A 427 -10.30 -20.18 -37.91
N LYS A 428 -10.09 -18.92 -38.27
CA LYS A 428 -9.15 -18.04 -37.57
C LYS A 428 -9.66 -17.66 -36.17
N ALA A 429 -10.96 -17.40 -36.07
CA ALA A 429 -11.57 -17.09 -34.77
C ALA A 429 -11.43 -18.27 -33.79
N MET A 430 -11.72 -19.51 -34.25
CA MET A 430 -11.57 -20.72 -33.43
C MET A 430 -10.13 -20.93 -32.97
N ALA A 431 -9.12 -20.68 -33.84
CA ALA A 431 -7.72 -20.77 -33.48
C ALA A 431 -7.33 -19.73 -32.40
N ASP A 432 -7.84 -18.51 -32.47
CA ASP A 432 -7.61 -17.47 -31.46
C ASP A 432 -8.27 -17.87 -30.12
N PHE A 433 -9.51 -18.36 -30.10
CA PHE A 433 -10.18 -18.81 -28.88
C PHE A 433 -9.48 -20.02 -28.25
N GLU A 434 -8.97 -20.96 -29.03
CA GLU A 434 -8.13 -22.05 -28.53
C GLU A 434 -6.85 -21.54 -27.89
N THR A 435 -6.26 -20.49 -28.46
CA THR A 435 -5.08 -19.81 -27.91
C THR A 435 -5.39 -19.16 -26.56
N VAL A 436 -6.55 -18.49 -26.41
CA VAL A 436 -7.00 -17.95 -25.12
C VAL A 436 -7.08 -19.08 -24.09
N VAL A 437 -7.75 -20.18 -24.42
CA VAL A 437 -7.91 -21.33 -23.52
C VAL A 437 -6.56 -21.93 -23.10
N ALA A 438 -5.57 -21.93 -24.00
CA ALA A 438 -4.24 -22.46 -23.71
C ALA A 438 -3.40 -21.53 -22.82
N LYS A 439 -3.51 -20.22 -23.04
CA LYS A 439 -2.69 -19.19 -22.36
C LYS A 439 -3.29 -18.69 -21.05
N ASP A 440 -4.61 -18.53 -20.98
CA ASP A 440 -5.32 -18.08 -19.78
C ASP A 440 -5.60 -19.24 -18.83
N THR A 441 -4.61 -19.55 -18.01
CA THR A 441 -4.65 -20.68 -17.07
C THR A 441 -4.87 -20.26 -15.62
N THR A 442 -4.82 -18.94 -15.33
CA THR A 442 -4.96 -18.39 -13.99
C THR A 442 -6.42 -18.04 -13.70
N VAL A 443 -6.99 -18.67 -12.68
CA VAL A 443 -8.33 -18.30 -12.20
C VAL A 443 -8.26 -16.96 -11.49
N GLY A 444 -9.06 -15.99 -11.91
CA GLY A 444 -9.10 -14.67 -11.28
C GLY A 444 -9.90 -13.65 -12.07
N ARG A 445 -10.04 -12.45 -11.52
CA ARG A 445 -10.80 -11.32 -12.09
C ARG A 445 -10.37 -10.92 -13.51
N GLY A 446 -9.10 -11.11 -13.88
CA GLY A 446 -8.58 -10.82 -15.21
C GLY A 446 -8.65 -12.00 -16.18
N SER A 447 -9.44 -13.03 -15.93
CA SER A 447 -9.58 -14.18 -16.84
C SER A 447 -10.67 -13.95 -17.88
N CYS A 448 -10.36 -14.21 -19.15
CA CYS A 448 -11.31 -14.18 -20.24
C CYS A 448 -11.57 -15.58 -20.85
N ARG A 449 -11.01 -16.64 -20.23
CA ARG A 449 -11.11 -18.02 -20.68
C ARG A 449 -12.55 -18.51 -20.82
N HIS A 450 -13.45 -18.10 -19.94
CA HIS A 450 -14.86 -18.48 -19.99
C HIS A 450 -15.56 -18.01 -21.27
N TYR A 451 -15.25 -16.82 -21.76
CA TYR A 451 -15.77 -16.33 -23.04
C TYR A 451 -15.26 -17.18 -24.21
N ALA A 452 -13.95 -17.44 -24.27
CA ALA A 452 -13.36 -18.26 -25.31
C ALA A 452 -13.94 -19.70 -25.32
N LEU A 453 -14.13 -20.30 -24.15
CA LEU A 453 -14.77 -21.63 -24.03
C LEU A 453 -16.21 -21.61 -24.58
N ASN A 454 -16.97 -20.54 -24.30
CA ASN A 454 -18.31 -20.38 -24.83
C ASN A 454 -18.30 -20.26 -26.36
N PHE A 455 -17.42 -19.44 -26.94
CA PHE A 455 -17.28 -19.31 -28.39
C PHE A 455 -16.85 -20.63 -29.07
N LEU A 456 -16.09 -21.45 -28.38
CA LEU A 456 -15.75 -22.84 -28.85
C LEU A 456 -16.88 -23.85 -28.65
N GLY A 457 -18.05 -23.44 -28.17
CA GLY A 457 -19.18 -24.33 -27.89
C GLY A 457 -19.03 -25.19 -26.62
N LYS A 458 -18.02 -24.92 -25.79
CA LYS A 458 -17.73 -25.65 -24.55
C LYS A 458 -18.42 -24.97 -23.34
N THR A 459 -19.73 -24.79 -23.44
CA THR A 459 -20.54 -23.99 -22.51
C THR A 459 -20.48 -24.48 -21.06
N GLU A 460 -20.45 -25.79 -20.84
CA GLU A 460 -20.34 -26.40 -19.50
C GLU A 460 -18.97 -26.09 -18.86
N GLU A 461 -17.88 -26.19 -19.65
CA GLU A 461 -16.54 -25.83 -19.16
C GLU A 461 -16.43 -24.35 -18.86
N ALA A 462 -17.08 -23.48 -19.66
CA ALA A 462 -17.14 -22.04 -19.44
C ALA A 462 -17.82 -21.70 -18.10
N GLU A 463 -18.97 -22.35 -17.82
CA GLU A 463 -19.69 -22.14 -16.56
C GLU A 463 -18.90 -22.64 -15.34
N VAL A 464 -18.24 -23.78 -15.46
CA VAL A 464 -17.34 -24.30 -14.39
C VAL A 464 -16.20 -23.35 -14.12
N TRP A 465 -15.60 -22.78 -15.17
CA TRP A 465 -14.52 -21.79 -15.01
C TRP A 465 -15.02 -20.52 -14.34
N MET A 466 -16.14 -19.97 -14.78
CA MET A 466 -16.76 -18.78 -14.21
C MET A 466 -17.11 -18.97 -12.73
N ASN A 467 -17.66 -20.14 -12.36
CA ASN A 467 -17.96 -20.43 -10.96
C ASN A 467 -16.69 -20.47 -10.08
N LYS A 468 -15.56 -20.97 -10.59
CA LYS A 468 -14.27 -20.90 -9.88
C LYS A 468 -13.80 -19.45 -9.65
N ILE A 469 -14.02 -18.55 -10.62
CA ILE A 469 -13.68 -17.13 -10.46
C ILE A 469 -14.54 -16.52 -9.35
N ILE A 470 -15.85 -16.82 -9.33
CA ILE A 470 -16.76 -16.34 -8.26
C ILE A 470 -16.37 -16.91 -6.90
N GLU A 471 -15.94 -18.15 -6.80
CA GLU A 471 -15.48 -18.75 -5.53
C GLU A 471 -14.27 -18.00 -4.93
N MET A 472 -13.42 -17.41 -5.78
CA MET A 472 -12.26 -16.63 -5.32
C MET A 472 -12.68 -15.29 -4.74
N ASP A 473 -13.60 -14.57 -5.38
CA ASP A 473 -14.14 -13.32 -4.89
C ASP A 473 -15.65 -13.20 -5.18
N PRO A 474 -16.50 -13.78 -4.32
CA PRO A 474 -17.95 -13.76 -4.51
C PRO A 474 -18.58 -12.36 -4.31
N GLU A 475 -17.81 -11.40 -3.80
CA GLU A 475 -18.29 -10.05 -3.54
C GLU A 475 -17.94 -9.04 -4.64
N ASP A 476 -17.12 -9.42 -5.62
CA ASP A 476 -16.75 -8.54 -6.75
C ASP A 476 -17.94 -8.39 -7.73
N PRO A 477 -18.47 -7.17 -7.93
CA PRO A 477 -19.60 -6.93 -8.82
C PRO A 477 -19.27 -7.14 -10.30
N GLY A 478 -18.00 -6.90 -10.71
CA GLY A 478 -17.56 -7.12 -12.09
C GLY A 478 -17.61 -8.57 -12.48
N ILE A 479 -17.19 -9.48 -11.58
CA ILE A 479 -17.27 -10.93 -11.80
C ILE A 479 -18.71 -11.39 -12.02
N TRP A 480 -19.67 -10.82 -11.29
CA TRP A 480 -21.09 -11.14 -11.49
C TRP A 480 -21.64 -10.53 -12.78
N TYR A 481 -21.10 -9.39 -13.21
CA TYR A 481 -21.40 -8.81 -14.52
C TYR A 481 -20.87 -9.70 -15.65
N ASP A 482 -19.62 -10.17 -15.58
CA ASP A 482 -19.05 -11.13 -16.54
C ASP A 482 -19.89 -12.41 -16.64
N LYS A 483 -20.41 -12.88 -15.49
CA LYS A 483 -21.34 -14.02 -15.49
C LYS A 483 -22.65 -13.70 -16.21
N ALA A 484 -23.15 -12.49 -16.05
CA ALA A 484 -24.37 -12.07 -16.77
C ALA A 484 -24.13 -12.03 -18.28
N CYS A 485 -23.00 -11.47 -18.74
CA CYS A 485 -22.57 -11.48 -20.14
C CYS A 485 -22.46 -12.92 -20.67
N LEU A 486 -21.77 -13.79 -19.94
CA LEU A 486 -21.63 -15.19 -20.34
C LEU A 486 -22.98 -15.88 -20.51
N TYR A 487 -23.91 -15.70 -19.57
CA TYR A 487 -25.25 -16.30 -19.68
C TYR A 487 -26.09 -15.69 -20.82
N ALA A 488 -25.95 -14.39 -21.07
CA ALA A 488 -26.62 -13.75 -22.21
C ALA A 488 -26.10 -14.31 -23.55
N LEU A 489 -24.79 -14.44 -23.70
CA LEU A 489 -24.15 -15.08 -24.87
C LEU A 489 -24.55 -16.56 -25.04
N MET A 490 -24.83 -17.27 -23.96
CA MET A 490 -25.39 -18.66 -24.01
C MET A 490 -26.89 -18.68 -24.34
N GLY A 491 -27.57 -17.54 -24.49
CA GLY A 491 -29.01 -17.45 -24.66
C GLY A 491 -29.84 -17.76 -23.39
N ARG A 492 -29.20 -17.85 -22.24
CA ARG A 492 -29.82 -18.10 -20.93
C ARG A 492 -30.29 -16.77 -20.30
N CYS A 493 -31.24 -16.14 -20.96
CA CYS A 493 -31.64 -14.75 -20.65
C CYS A 493 -32.12 -14.52 -19.19
N ASP A 494 -32.83 -15.49 -18.60
CA ASP A 494 -33.29 -15.32 -17.20
C ASP A 494 -32.13 -15.45 -16.19
N ASP A 495 -31.19 -16.36 -16.44
CA ASP A 495 -29.99 -16.51 -15.61
C ASP A 495 -29.07 -15.28 -15.75
N ALA A 496 -28.96 -14.72 -16.97
CA ALA A 496 -28.22 -13.47 -17.22
C ALA A 496 -28.80 -12.33 -16.42
N LEU A 497 -30.12 -12.13 -16.43
CA LEU A 497 -30.80 -11.10 -15.65
C LEU A 497 -30.62 -11.29 -14.14
N ALA A 498 -30.66 -12.56 -13.67
CA ALA A 498 -30.43 -12.87 -12.26
C ALA A 498 -28.97 -12.53 -11.84
N ALA A 499 -27.99 -12.88 -12.68
CA ALA A 499 -26.59 -12.54 -12.43
C ALA A 499 -26.35 -11.02 -12.46
N LEU A 500 -26.95 -10.30 -13.42
CA LEU A 500 -26.88 -8.84 -13.50
C LEU A 500 -27.47 -8.16 -12.26
N ARG A 501 -28.60 -8.68 -11.75
CA ARG A 501 -29.18 -8.20 -10.48
C ARG A 501 -28.16 -8.32 -9.33
N VAL A 502 -27.49 -9.46 -9.21
CA VAL A 502 -26.47 -9.66 -8.18
C VAL A 502 -25.31 -8.68 -8.37
N ALA A 503 -24.85 -8.45 -9.60
CA ALA A 503 -23.81 -7.47 -9.90
C ALA A 503 -24.22 -6.06 -9.40
N LEU A 504 -25.44 -5.62 -9.73
CA LEU A 504 -25.96 -4.32 -9.32
C LEU A 504 -26.14 -4.20 -7.80
N GLU A 505 -26.63 -5.27 -7.13
CA GLU A 505 -26.75 -5.36 -5.66
C GLU A 505 -25.39 -5.25 -4.98
N LYS A 506 -24.34 -5.79 -5.60
CA LYS A 506 -22.97 -5.74 -5.08
C LYS A 506 -22.24 -4.42 -5.38
N GLY A 507 -22.84 -3.54 -6.18
CA GLY A 507 -22.29 -2.20 -6.43
C GLY A 507 -21.76 -1.96 -7.84
N TYR A 508 -22.09 -2.82 -8.83
CA TYR A 508 -21.77 -2.50 -10.23
C TYR A 508 -22.53 -1.24 -10.66
N ARG A 509 -21.83 -0.22 -11.16
CA ARG A 509 -22.42 1.09 -11.48
C ARG A 509 -22.08 1.62 -12.87
N SER A 510 -21.29 0.88 -13.67
CA SER A 510 -20.92 1.28 -15.03
C SER A 510 -22.09 1.11 -16.02
N PHE A 511 -23.15 1.92 -15.84
CA PHE A 511 -24.38 1.81 -16.65
C PHE A 511 -24.14 2.12 -18.12
N LEU A 512 -23.20 3.01 -18.44
CA LEU A 512 -22.85 3.30 -19.82
C LEU A 512 -22.27 2.06 -20.50
N HIS A 513 -21.41 1.31 -19.79
CA HIS A 513 -20.90 0.03 -20.26
C HIS A 513 -22.02 -0.97 -20.52
N ILE A 514 -22.96 -1.14 -19.58
CA ILE A 514 -24.11 -2.03 -19.77
C ILE A 514 -24.94 -1.65 -21.01
N GLU A 515 -25.03 -0.35 -21.32
CA GLU A 515 -25.82 0.16 -22.46
C GLU A 515 -25.18 -0.15 -23.82
N TYR A 516 -23.84 -0.17 -23.89
CA TYR A 516 -23.10 -0.35 -25.13
C TYR A 516 -22.43 -1.74 -25.28
N ASP A 517 -22.53 -2.59 -24.26
CA ASP A 517 -21.94 -3.92 -24.30
C ASP A 517 -22.79 -4.87 -25.14
N ASP A 518 -22.27 -5.27 -26.31
CA ASP A 518 -22.93 -6.17 -27.26
C ASP A 518 -23.33 -7.52 -26.61
N ASP A 519 -22.63 -7.96 -25.57
CA ASP A 519 -22.94 -9.19 -24.84
C ASP A 519 -24.33 -9.12 -24.17
N MET A 520 -24.84 -7.91 -23.86
CA MET A 520 -26.16 -7.68 -23.26
C MET A 520 -27.31 -7.64 -24.28
N ASP A 521 -27.04 -7.63 -25.59
CA ASP A 521 -28.06 -7.52 -26.64
C ASP A 521 -29.19 -8.56 -26.51
N PRO A 522 -28.91 -9.84 -26.13
CA PRO A 522 -29.97 -10.83 -25.98
C PRO A 522 -31.03 -10.48 -24.92
N ILE A 523 -30.71 -9.62 -23.97
CA ILE A 523 -31.62 -9.26 -22.87
C ILE A 523 -31.98 -7.77 -22.86
N ARG A 524 -31.30 -6.91 -23.62
CA ARG A 524 -31.42 -5.45 -23.61
C ARG A 524 -32.84 -4.94 -23.80
N ASP A 525 -33.59 -5.58 -24.69
CA ASP A 525 -34.97 -5.15 -25.04
C ASP A 525 -36.07 -5.64 -24.08
N ARG A 526 -35.72 -6.49 -23.13
CA ARG A 526 -36.68 -7.01 -22.14
C ARG A 526 -37.15 -5.94 -21.18
N ASP A 527 -38.43 -5.95 -20.81
CA ASP A 527 -39.01 -4.98 -19.88
C ASP A 527 -38.47 -5.12 -18.46
N ASP A 528 -38.15 -6.36 -18.03
CA ASP A 528 -37.55 -6.61 -16.71
C ASP A 528 -36.08 -6.13 -16.64
N PHE A 529 -35.32 -6.24 -17.73
CA PHE A 529 -33.99 -5.63 -17.83
C PHE A 529 -34.08 -4.10 -17.72
N LYS A 530 -34.95 -3.46 -18.54
CA LYS A 530 -35.13 -2.00 -18.52
C LYS A 530 -35.57 -1.49 -17.15
N SER A 531 -36.47 -2.21 -16.47
CA SER A 531 -36.92 -1.88 -15.13
C SER A 531 -35.80 -2.03 -14.09
N LEU A 532 -34.99 -3.10 -14.18
CA LEU A 532 -33.85 -3.31 -13.31
C LEU A 532 -32.82 -2.20 -13.45
N ILE A 533 -32.44 -1.84 -14.68
CA ILE A 533 -31.48 -0.78 -14.95
C ILE A 533 -32.01 0.58 -14.44
N ALA A 534 -33.28 0.91 -14.69
CA ALA A 534 -33.89 2.16 -14.21
C ALA A 534 -33.84 2.28 -12.69
N GLN A 535 -34.19 1.20 -11.96
CA GLN A 535 -34.14 1.15 -10.50
C GLN A 535 -32.75 1.49 -9.95
N TYR A 536 -31.68 0.88 -10.49
CA TYR A 536 -30.34 1.08 -9.96
C TYR A 536 -29.68 2.38 -10.47
N LYS A 537 -30.10 2.91 -11.62
CA LYS A 537 -29.75 4.28 -12.03
C LYS A 537 -30.30 5.32 -11.06
N GLU A 538 -31.53 5.15 -10.57
CA GLU A 538 -32.09 6.04 -9.56
C GLU A 538 -31.28 6.01 -8.25
N ILE A 539 -30.82 4.82 -7.81
CA ILE A 539 -29.96 4.68 -6.64
C ILE A 539 -28.62 5.42 -6.88
N LEU A 540 -28.00 5.23 -8.05
CA LEU A 540 -26.75 5.91 -8.39
C LEU A 540 -26.90 7.43 -8.40
N GLU A 541 -27.98 7.95 -8.98
CA GLU A 541 -28.21 9.40 -8.98
C GLU A 541 -28.42 9.97 -7.57
N ALA A 542 -29.03 9.21 -6.67
CA ALA A 542 -29.11 9.58 -5.26
C ALA A 542 -27.74 9.55 -4.54
N GLU A 543 -26.88 8.59 -4.88
CA GLU A 543 -25.48 8.50 -4.41
C GLU A 543 -24.67 9.71 -4.89
N LYS A 544 -24.72 10.03 -6.20
CA LYS A 544 -24.08 11.21 -6.81
C LYS A 544 -24.55 12.52 -6.17
N ALA A 545 -25.87 12.65 -5.95
CA ALA A 545 -26.45 13.86 -5.36
C ALA A 545 -25.89 14.13 -3.96
N LYS A 546 -25.57 13.10 -3.16
CA LYS A 546 -24.94 13.28 -1.85
C LYS A 546 -23.52 13.86 -1.98
N ILE A 547 -22.73 13.35 -2.94
CA ILE A 547 -21.38 13.86 -3.19
C ILE A 547 -21.44 15.32 -3.62
N VAL A 548 -22.28 15.65 -4.63
CA VAL A 548 -22.42 17.01 -5.14
C VAL A 548 -22.95 17.96 -4.06
N LYS A 549 -23.84 17.49 -3.17
CA LYS A 549 -24.30 18.28 -2.05
C LYS A 549 -23.17 18.59 -1.06
N ASN A 550 -22.38 17.60 -0.67
CA ASN A 550 -21.24 17.81 0.21
C ASN A 550 -20.24 18.82 -0.39
N MET A 551 -19.90 18.68 -1.68
CA MET A 551 -19.04 19.65 -2.39
C MET A 551 -19.63 21.07 -2.41
N LYS A 552 -20.96 21.23 -2.56
CA LYS A 552 -21.63 22.54 -2.51
C LYS A 552 -21.72 23.10 -1.10
N ASP A 553 -21.95 22.26 -0.11
CA ASP A 553 -21.95 22.67 1.30
C ASP A 553 -20.54 23.15 1.71
N GLU A 554 -19.47 22.63 1.05
CA GLU A 554 -18.07 23.09 1.18
C GLU A 554 -17.81 24.39 0.36
N GLU A 555 -18.38 24.54 -0.84
CA GLU A 555 -18.32 25.79 -1.63
C GLU A 555 -19.15 26.93 -1.00
N ASP A 556 -20.24 26.63 -0.29
CA ASP A 556 -21.07 27.58 0.47
C ASP A 556 -20.45 27.99 1.82
N VAL A 557 -19.21 27.58 2.13
CA VAL A 557 -18.41 28.18 3.20
C VAL A 557 -18.18 29.65 2.84
N ALA A 558 -18.96 30.52 3.45
CA ALA A 558 -18.95 31.94 3.12
C ALA A 558 -17.55 32.49 3.28
N VAL A 559 -17.03 33.16 2.26
CA VAL A 559 -15.86 34.02 2.41
C VAL A 559 -16.20 35.08 3.43
N VAL A 560 -15.64 34.94 4.65
CA VAL A 560 -15.91 35.87 5.76
C VAL A 560 -15.15 37.16 5.57
N SER A 561 -13.99 37.08 4.90
CA SER A 561 -13.15 38.26 4.67
C SER A 561 -12.23 38.12 3.47
N GLU A 562 -12.15 39.20 2.69
CA GLU A 562 -11.08 39.44 1.72
C GLU A 562 -10.19 40.57 2.24
N ILE A 563 -8.87 40.34 2.25
CA ILE A 563 -7.91 41.28 2.81
C ILE A 563 -6.81 41.53 1.79
N ASP A 564 -6.57 42.78 1.43
CA ASP A 564 -5.44 43.11 0.58
C ASP A 564 -4.11 42.92 1.36
N ILE A 565 -3.21 42.13 0.76
CA ILE A 565 -1.89 41.80 1.35
C ILE A 565 -0.77 42.31 0.48
N LYS A 566 0.35 42.55 1.10
CA LYS A 566 1.56 43.04 0.43
C LYS A 566 2.67 42.00 0.49
N LYS A 567 3.10 41.50 -0.67
CA LYS A 567 4.27 40.62 -0.74
C LYS A 567 5.55 41.39 -0.40
N MET A 568 6.30 40.85 0.55
CA MET A 568 7.56 41.41 1.03
C MET A 568 8.76 40.76 0.35
N TYR A 569 9.93 41.39 0.47
CA TYR A 569 11.19 40.79 0.05
C TYR A 569 11.47 39.57 0.92
N GLY A 570 11.72 38.42 0.33
CA GLY A 570 11.90 37.13 1.03
C GLY A 570 10.67 36.18 0.99
N GLY A 571 9.57 36.59 0.33
CA GLY A 571 8.43 35.68 0.07
C GLY A 571 7.34 35.70 1.14
N THR A 572 7.50 36.45 2.24
CA THR A 572 6.47 36.64 3.27
C THR A 572 5.44 37.72 2.85
N TYR A 573 4.31 37.78 3.57
CA TYR A 573 3.23 38.74 3.30
C TYR A 573 3.00 39.65 4.52
N GLU A 574 2.90 40.96 4.28
CA GLU A 574 2.43 41.95 5.28
C GLU A 574 0.89 42.01 5.20
N ILE A 575 0.21 41.84 6.33
CA ILE A 575 -1.24 41.80 6.46
C ILE A 575 -1.70 42.89 7.41
N PRO A 576 -2.67 43.73 7.02
CA PRO A 576 -3.29 44.68 7.94
C PRO A 576 -4.23 43.89 8.89
N CYS A 577 -4.09 44.16 10.20
CA CYS A 577 -4.93 43.58 11.23
C CYS A 577 -5.22 44.57 12.36
N PHE A 578 -6.21 44.28 13.21
CA PHE A 578 -6.45 44.99 14.44
C PHE A 578 -6.18 44.09 15.65
N VAL A 579 -5.39 44.58 16.59
CA VAL A 579 -5.12 43.88 17.85
C VAL A 579 -5.67 44.72 18.99
N ASN A 580 -6.68 44.25 19.69
CA ASN A 580 -7.43 45.01 20.70
C ASN A 580 -7.92 46.38 20.19
N GLY A 581 -8.29 46.45 18.91
CA GLY A 581 -8.71 47.70 18.26
C GLY A 581 -7.57 48.59 17.76
N LEU A 582 -6.30 48.26 18.01
CA LEU A 582 -5.14 48.98 17.45
C LEU A 582 -4.82 48.46 16.05
N PRO A 583 -4.83 49.30 14.99
CA PRO A 583 -4.43 48.87 13.65
C PRO A 583 -2.92 48.63 13.60
N LEU A 584 -2.57 47.43 13.21
CA LEU A 584 -1.17 46.98 13.06
C LEU A 584 -0.98 46.33 11.66
N LYS A 585 0.26 46.24 11.25
CA LYS A 585 0.68 45.48 10.10
C LYS A 585 1.56 44.34 10.60
N MET A 586 1.09 43.11 10.39
CA MET A 586 1.79 41.93 10.84
C MET A 586 2.30 41.13 9.65
N ILE A 587 3.33 40.34 9.85
CA ILE A 587 3.85 39.41 8.85
C ILE A 587 3.13 38.09 9.06
N PHE A 588 2.56 37.58 7.98
CA PHE A 588 2.03 36.23 7.91
C PHE A 588 3.20 35.25 7.89
N ASP A 589 3.34 34.46 8.94
CA ASP A 589 4.47 33.56 9.13
C ASP A 589 4.00 32.19 9.68
N THR A 590 3.87 31.21 8.83
CA THR A 590 3.53 29.83 9.23
C THR A 590 4.65 29.12 10.01
N GLY A 591 5.86 29.66 10.01
CA GLY A 591 6.97 29.18 10.83
C GLY A 591 6.97 29.71 12.27
N ALA A 592 6.16 30.73 12.56
CA ALA A 592 5.98 31.24 13.93
C ALA A 592 4.84 30.44 14.62
N SER A 593 5.06 30.01 15.86
CA SER A 593 4.03 29.25 16.61
C SER A 593 2.89 30.18 17.08
N ASP A 594 3.17 31.44 17.50
CA ASP A 594 2.19 32.31 18.15
C ASP A 594 2.14 33.72 17.53
N VAL A 595 1.18 34.52 17.99
CA VAL A 595 1.22 35.98 17.73
C VAL A 595 2.44 36.58 18.46
N THR A 596 3.28 37.24 17.69
CA THR A 596 4.45 37.92 18.25
C THR A 596 4.31 39.45 18.15
N ILE A 597 4.47 40.14 19.28
CA ILE A 597 4.41 41.60 19.39
C ILE A 597 5.76 42.11 19.88
N SER A 598 6.27 43.20 19.33
CA SER A 598 7.50 43.80 19.84
C SER A 598 7.29 44.48 21.19
N SER A 599 8.37 44.69 21.94
CA SER A 599 8.30 45.45 23.21
C SER A 599 7.86 46.90 23.02
N VAL A 600 8.07 47.47 21.85
CA VAL A 600 7.64 48.84 21.51
C VAL A 600 6.13 48.94 21.41
N GLU A 601 5.53 48.04 20.60
CA GLU A 601 4.08 47.99 20.42
C GLU A 601 3.37 47.58 21.71
N ALA A 602 3.86 46.58 22.44
CA ALA A 602 3.30 46.19 23.74
C ALA A 602 3.30 47.33 24.74
N SER A 603 4.40 48.11 24.84
CA SER A 603 4.50 49.31 25.72
C SER A 603 3.54 50.40 25.24
N PHE A 604 3.42 50.62 23.94
CA PHE A 604 2.46 51.59 23.39
C PHE A 604 1.01 51.18 23.72
N MET A 605 0.68 49.88 23.57
CA MET A 605 -0.63 49.34 23.87
C MET A 605 -1.01 49.50 25.35
N LEU A 606 -0.08 49.20 26.26
CA LEU A 606 -0.27 49.41 27.70
C LEU A 606 -0.49 50.90 28.04
N LYS A 607 0.36 51.75 27.50
CA LYS A 607 0.29 53.22 27.76
C LYS A 607 -0.98 53.87 27.25
N ASN A 608 -1.55 53.36 26.17
CA ASN A 608 -2.75 53.92 25.51
C ASN A 608 -4.03 53.14 25.80
N GLY A 609 -4.01 52.17 26.72
CA GLY A 609 -5.20 51.48 27.20
C GLY A 609 -5.72 50.36 26.28
N TYR A 610 -4.97 49.99 25.24
CA TYR A 610 -5.25 48.79 24.41
C TYR A 610 -4.95 47.47 25.15
N LEU A 611 -4.05 47.52 26.15
CA LEU A 611 -3.74 46.47 27.10
C LEU A 611 -3.79 47.03 28.53
N SER A 612 -3.97 46.16 29.51
CA SER A 612 -3.91 46.48 30.94
C SER A 612 -2.90 45.54 31.62
N ASP A 613 -2.49 45.86 32.83
CA ASP A 613 -1.58 45.02 33.62
C ASP A 613 -2.19 43.60 33.85
N ASN A 614 -3.51 43.48 33.86
CA ASN A 614 -4.22 42.18 33.99
C ASN A 614 -4.08 41.29 32.76
N ASP A 615 -3.72 41.87 31.63
CA ASP A 615 -3.54 41.13 30.37
C ASP A 615 -2.13 40.52 30.29
N VAL A 616 -1.21 40.88 31.18
CA VAL A 616 0.12 40.29 31.32
C VAL A 616 0.03 39.03 32.15
N LYS A 617 0.38 37.87 31.55
CA LYS A 617 0.20 36.54 32.16
C LYS A 617 1.46 35.98 32.80
N GLY A 618 2.62 36.34 32.32
CA GLY A 618 3.89 35.84 32.86
C GLY A 618 5.04 35.92 31.88
N LYS A 619 6.09 35.16 32.17
CA LYS A 619 7.29 35.07 31.34
C LYS A 619 7.25 33.78 30.52
N THR A 620 7.83 33.83 29.33
CA THR A 620 8.03 32.71 28.44
C THR A 620 9.46 32.75 27.88
N HIS A 621 9.80 31.65 27.17
CA HIS A 621 11.02 31.60 26.38
C HIS A 621 10.64 31.30 24.93
N TYR A 622 11.25 32.04 24.02
CA TYR A 622 11.08 31.81 22.59
C TYR A 622 12.43 31.56 21.93
N MET A 623 12.44 30.76 20.89
CA MET A 623 13.62 30.46 20.11
C MET A 623 13.56 31.21 18.78
N THR A 624 14.63 31.89 18.43
CA THR A 624 14.75 32.56 17.13
C THR A 624 15.12 31.57 16.03
N ALA A 625 14.94 31.95 14.79
CA ALA A 625 15.34 31.11 13.63
C ALA A 625 16.85 30.77 13.62
N SER A 626 17.70 31.54 14.36
CA SER A 626 19.12 31.24 14.58
C SER A 626 19.37 30.18 15.66
N GLY A 627 18.33 29.74 16.39
CA GLY A 627 18.44 28.79 17.50
C GLY A 627 18.70 29.39 18.86
N ASP A 628 18.77 30.74 18.98
CA ASP A 628 18.98 31.42 20.23
C ASP A 628 17.70 31.47 21.07
N ILE A 629 17.80 31.17 22.38
CA ILE A 629 16.67 31.21 23.31
C ILE A 629 16.69 32.55 24.06
N HIS A 630 15.56 33.23 24.01
CA HIS A 630 15.38 34.54 24.69
C HIS A 630 14.17 34.50 25.64
N GLU A 631 14.22 35.31 26.69
CA GLU A 631 13.08 35.54 27.58
C GLU A 631 12.09 36.50 26.92
N GLY A 632 10.80 36.19 27.02
CA GLY A 632 9.69 37.04 26.57
C GLY A 632 8.61 37.15 27.63
N THR A 633 7.54 37.87 27.29
CA THR A 633 6.37 38.04 28.16
C THR A 633 5.13 37.55 27.46
N ILE A 634 4.30 36.76 28.14
CA ILE A 634 2.99 36.29 27.63
C ILE A 634 1.95 37.35 27.88
N LEU A 635 1.23 37.73 26.85
CA LEU A 635 0.04 38.59 26.90
C LEU A 635 -1.21 37.85 26.54
N LYS A 636 -2.34 38.23 27.09
CA LYS A 636 -3.67 37.82 26.62
C LYS A 636 -4.29 38.97 25.84
N LEU A 637 -4.42 38.81 24.54
CA LEU A 637 -5.11 39.78 23.67
C LEU A 637 -6.61 39.52 23.76
N LYS A 638 -7.40 40.59 23.90
CA LYS A 638 -8.88 40.48 23.95
C LYS A 638 -9.43 40.08 22.62
N GLU A 639 -8.88 40.63 21.53
CA GLU A 639 -9.25 40.29 20.15
C GLU A 639 -8.09 40.52 19.18
N VAL A 640 -8.11 39.66 18.12
CA VAL A 640 -7.33 39.86 16.90
C VAL A 640 -8.32 39.82 15.75
N LYS A 641 -8.35 40.86 14.92
CA LYS A 641 -9.29 41.00 13.81
C LYS A 641 -8.54 41.08 12.48
N LEU A 642 -8.94 40.21 11.55
CA LEU A 642 -8.46 40.19 10.18
C LEU A 642 -9.66 40.40 9.24
N GLY A 643 -9.73 41.57 8.60
CA GLY A 643 -10.92 41.95 7.86
C GLY A 643 -12.17 41.91 8.75
N ASP A 644 -13.16 41.09 8.45
CA ASP A 644 -14.36 40.87 9.27
C ASP A 644 -14.26 39.69 10.24
N ALA A 645 -13.25 38.84 10.08
CA ALA A 645 -13.01 37.70 10.97
C ALA A 645 -12.37 38.19 12.29
N VAL A 646 -12.91 37.73 13.43
CA VAL A 646 -12.49 38.14 14.76
C VAL A 646 -12.24 36.95 15.66
N LEU A 647 -11.04 36.88 16.25
CA LEU A 647 -10.70 35.91 17.30
C LEU A 647 -10.59 36.63 18.65
N LYS A 648 -11.07 35.99 19.71
CA LYS A 648 -11.05 36.50 21.08
C LYS A 648 -10.13 35.68 21.98
N ASN A 649 -9.62 36.30 23.03
CA ASN A 649 -8.84 35.66 24.07
C ASN A 649 -7.56 34.95 23.57
N ILE A 650 -6.82 35.59 22.66
CA ILE A 650 -5.63 35.03 22.02
C ILE A 650 -4.39 35.28 22.90
N GLU A 651 -3.57 34.26 23.06
CA GLU A 651 -2.25 34.42 23.69
C GLU A 651 -1.25 34.95 22.66
N ALA A 652 -0.39 35.83 23.10
CA ALA A 652 0.68 36.43 22.32
C ALA A 652 1.97 36.54 23.13
N SER A 653 3.09 36.45 22.45
CA SER A 653 4.43 36.58 23.04
C SER A 653 5.02 37.97 22.75
N VAL A 654 5.47 38.67 23.77
CA VAL A 654 6.24 39.91 23.60
C VAL A 654 7.71 39.56 23.49
N VAL A 655 8.29 39.93 22.37
CA VAL A 655 9.74 39.80 22.12
C VAL A 655 10.43 41.07 22.65
N HIS A 656 11.38 40.89 23.54
CA HIS A 656 12.12 42.04 24.18
C HIS A 656 13.17 42.64 23.25
N SER A 657 12.81 42.82 21.97
CA SER A 657 13.63 43.51 20.96
C SER A 657 12.83 44.61 20.30
N GLN A 658 13.43 45.78 20.18
CA GLN A 658 12.79 46.95 19.54
C GLN A 658 12.62 46.81 18.03
N LYS A 659 13.32 45.87 17.42
CA LYS A 659 13.28 45.59 15.97
C LYS A 659 12.63 44.24 15.65
N ALA A 660 11.98 43.59 16.63
CA ALA A 660 11.30 42.33 16.37
C ALA A 660 10.14 42.56 15.39
N PRO A 661 9.98 41.70 14.37
CA PRO A 661 8.83 41.78 13.51
C PRO A 661 7.55 41.40 14.28
N LEU A 662 6.45 42.02 13.89
CA LEU A 662 5.12 41.59 14.35
C LEU A 662 4.72 40.37 13.52
N LEU A 663 4.53 39.22 14.17
CA LEU A 663 4.22 37.97 13.46
C LEU A 663 2.82 37.49 13.81
N LEU A 664 2.10 37.00 12.80
CA LEU A 664 0.86 36.28 12.94
C LEU A 664 1.16 34.78 12.65
N GLY A 665 1.29 34.03 13.73
CA GLY A 665 1.75 32.65 13.68
C GLY A 665 0.65 31.64 13.49
N GLN A 666 1.06 30.37 13.27
CA GLN A 666 0.20 29.26 12.87
C GLN A 666 -0.94 29.00 13.87
N SER A 667 -0.70 29.03 15.18
CA SER A 667 -1.72 28.78 16.21
C SER A 667 -2.94 29.71 16.16
N VAL A 668 -2.76 30.87 15.57
CA VAL A 668 -3.84 31.86 15.38
C VAL A 668 -4.45 31.74 14.00
N LEU A 669 -3.64 31.46 12.98
CA LEU A 669 -4.12 31.27 11.63
C LEU A 669 -5.09 30.09 11.54
N GLU A 670 -4.80 28.99 12.19
CA GLU A 670 -5.68 27.81 12.27
C GLU A 670 -7.05 28.12 12.90
N LYS A 671 -7.10 29.05 13.83
CA LYS A 671 -8.37 29.46 14.47
C LYS A 671 -9.26 30.34 13.59
N PHE A 672 -8.72 30.95 12.55
CA PHE A 672 -9.50 31.73 11.59
C PHE A 672 -10.24 30.83 10.57
N GLY A 673 -9.94 29.52 10.50
CA GLY A 673 -10.49 28.61 9.50
C GLY A 673 -9.57 28.47 8.28
N THR A 674 -10.13 28.17 7.12
CA THR A 674 -9.34 28.02 5.90
C THR A 674 -8.86 29.37 5.38
N ILE A 675 -7.55 29.54 5.26
CA ILE A 675 -6.90 30.75 4.75
C ILE A 675 -6.29 30.44 3.39
N THR A 676 -6.72 31.16 2.35
CA THR A 676 -6.18 31.03 0.99
C THR A 676 -5.48 32.31 0.57
N ILE A 677 -4.26 32.22 0.05
CA ILE A 677 -3.52 33.34 -0.52
C ILE A 677 -3.73 33.38 -2.03
N ASP A 678 -4.47 34.37 -2.51
CA ASP A 678 -4.59 34.67 -3.93
C ASP A 678 -3.39 35.54 -4.37
N ASN A 679 -2.38 34.87 -4.92
CA ASN A 679 -1.16 35.53 -5.39
C ASN A 679 -1.39 36.41 -6.64
N VAL A 680 -2.44 36.17 -7.41
CA VAL A 680 -2.75 36.89 -8.64
C VAL A 680 -3.31 38.26 -8.28
N ASN A 681 -4.25 38.29 -7.34
CA ASN A 681 -4.93 39.52 -6.92
C ASN A 681 -4.31 40.16 -5.66
N SER A 682 -3.26 39.54 -5.10
CA SER A 682 -2.61 39.99 -3.84
C SER A 682 -3.60 40.09 -2.68
N ARG A 683 -4.41 39.05 -2.49
CA ARG A 683 -5.43 38.98 -1.45
C ARG A 683 -5.28 37.74 -0.57
N LEU A 684 -5.69 37.90 0.67
CA LEU A 684 -5.92 36.81 1.62
C LEU A 684 -7.44 36.60 1.73
N LEU A 685 -7.89 35.38 1.50
CA LEU A 685 -9.26 34.95 1.64
C LEU A 685 -9.40 34.12 2.91
N ILE A 686 -10.30 34.53 3.82
CA ILE A 686 -10.61 33.76 5.03
C ILE A 686 -11.99 33.15 4.84
N LYS A 687 -12.07 31.81 4.94
CA LYS A 687 -13.31 31.05 4.89
C LYS A 687 -13.55 30.43 6.27
N THR A 688 -14.70 30.71 6.89
CA THR A 688 -15.10 30.05 8.14
C THR A 688 -16.34 29.21 7.89
N ALA A 689 -16.39 28.02 8.47
CA ALA A 689 -17.60 27.21 8.45
C ALA A 689 -18.75 27.96 9.16
N THR A 690 -19.94 27.97 8.55
CA THR A 690 -21.12 28.70 9.04
C THR A 690 -21.69 28.20 10.38
N HIS A 691 -21.02 27.26 11.06
CA HIS A 691 -21.49 26.61 12.28
C HIS A 691 -20.51 26.61 13.46
N ASN A 692 -19.71 27.66 13.64
CA ASN A 692 -18.97 27.81 14.90
C ASN A 692 -19.29 29.16 15.55
N ASN A 693 -20.37 29.21 16.31
CA ASN A 693 -20.55 30.16 17.39
C ASN A 693 -19.53 29.84 18.47
N TYR A 694 -18.35 30.47 18.43
CA TYR A 694 -17.44 30.51 19.57
C TYR A 694 -17.94 31.59 20.54
N GLU A 695 -18.73 31.21 21.56
CA GLU A 695 -18.91 31.97 22.79
C GLU A 695 -17.66 31.90 23.69
#